data_0708e5411e079ffd032a136c84f449e8
#
_entry.id   0708e5411e079ffd032a136c84f449e8
#
_cell.length_a   1.000
_cell.length_b   1.000
_cell.length_c   1.000
_cell.angle_alpha   90.00
_cell.angle_beta   90.00
_cell.angle_gamma   90.00
#
_symmetry.space_group_name_H-M   'P 1'
#
loop_
_entity.id
_entity.type
_entity.pdbx_description
1 polymer ?
#
loop_
_entity_poly.entity_id
_entity_poly.type
_entity_poly.pdbx_seq_one_letter_code
_entity_poly.pdbx_strand_id
1 'polypeptide(L)'
;MSCRYRWFTIAAVSCQLVFAFLLLTNGLRVQAQDLPPLSADGPSQPASYSKGQGEEATIRAVSQEKHGDVWTLRGNAEIDYKDLILHADQITYNDATGDAVATGNVTLDGGLYSEHIVGTVAEYNVRTETGKLYDAAGTTGIRMKGKNMTLITSNPFAFTGKIVEKVGPERYVIHNGTVTSCELPNPKWTFSAIRIVVDVGETAKIYNSVFKIKSVPVFYFPFARHPVEKLPRQSGFLTPMFGTSNRKGTILGDSFYWAINRSMDATVGAEYWSSRGWAQRGVFRATPTDKSYLNASFFSVVDRRQTAPFGDLSGQEIHINGNAIFPHDVRGVVSAEYLSSFKFRVSFADTYYQAINSEVNSVAFLTKNYDGYSFNLLASRYQNFQSPTKGDVISIFHTPSFDTSSVDRSVAGTRFFWSYDASLGGVSRDNPTVNSTSGLLPTSSTFRTADIVGRFDVHPRLSYSLVGKGWTFRPEIAIRDTYYTEQQHVVGGVAVPSQDVINRHDFEGSLEIRPPALGRIYETPVLGHRLKHTIEPRVIYRYVTGVDNFSQILRFDERDIVSNTSEAEVGVINRLYGKRLHPHCSDEKPTAVTEEKGKSLKDEPLKNCSNENAREIANWEVGQKYYFNRSFGGALVPGTRNVLSSTVDFTGIAFLTDPRNLSPVISRVRIFPNASSTIDWQLAYDTKKGHISSSYTSFYYYFGNFFMGAGHDLLQSPGQLLVAKSLIAPFRFNQYRLSGGYGNPRKTGLTAAASAGFDAQQSFFQSMSVEATYNWDCCGITMEYRRLALGPLRNENQYRFVFTIANIGSFGNMRRQERVY
;
A
#
# COMPACT_ATOMS: atom_id res chain seq x y z
N MET A 1 45.05 8.84 5.84
CA MET A 1 44.43 10.15 5.55
C MET A 1 43.61 10.13 4.24
N SER A 2 42.94 9.03 3.90
CA SER A 2 42.20 8.91 2.61
C SER A 2 40.70 8.50 2.74
N CYS A 3 40.14 8.45 3.96
CA CYS A 3 38.79 7.96 4.19
C CYS A 3 37.71 9.06 4.35
N ARG A 4 38.10 10.33 4.40
CA ARG A 4 37.17 11.47 4.58
C ARG A 4 36.63 12.08 3.28
N TYR A 5 37.25 11.82 2.15
CA TYR A 5 36.82 12.41 0.86
C TYR A 5 35.70 11.66 0.13
N ARG A 6 35.47 10.36 0.40
CA ARG A 6 34.46 9.55 -0.28
C ARG A 6 33.02 9.78 0.21
N TRP A 7 32.82 10.25 1.43
CA TRP A 7 31.49 10.55 1.95
C TRP A 7 30.89 11.84 1.39
N PHE A 8 31.76 12.80 1.04
CA PHE A 8 31.34 14.07 0.45
C PHE A 8 30.85 13.93 -1.00
N THR A 9 31.41 13.01 -1.76
CA THR A 9 31.03 12.81 -3.17
C THR A 9 29.70 12.09 -3.33
N ILE A 10 29.38 11.10 -2.50
CA ILE A 10 28.10 10.39 -2.56
C ILE A 10 26.95 11.26 -2.03
N ALA A 11 27.20 12.02 -0.96
CA ALA A 11 26.22 12.99 -0.45
C ALA A 11 26.03 14.16 -1.43
N ALA A 12 27.06 14.59 -2.15
CA ALA A 12 26.98 15.64 -3.14
C ALA A 12 26.18 15.22 -4.39
N VAL A 13 26.35 14.01 -4.88
CA VAL A 13 25.58 13.49 -6.03
C VAL A 13 24.11 13.25 -5.64
N SER A 14 23.85 12.74 -4.45
CA SER A 14 22.47 12.57 -3.95
C SER A 14 21.78 13.92 -3.70
N CYS A 15 22.55 14.91 -3.21
CA CYS A 15 22.04 16.26 -2.99
C CYS A 15 21.84 17.02 -4.32
N GLN A 16 22.69 16.79 -5.33
CA GLN A 16 22.56 17.40 -6.65
C GLN A 16 21.34 16.88 -7.42
N LEU A 17 20.98 15.60 -7.29
CA LEU A 17 19.78 15.05 -7.91
C LEU A 17 18.50 15.59 -7.24
N VAL A 18 18.50 15.76 -5.94
CA VAL A 18 17.39 16.38 -5.20
C VAL A 18 17.31 17.88 -5.50
N PHE A 19 18.47 18.56 -5.63
CA PHE A 19 18.53 19.99 -5.95
C PHE A 19 18.17 20.26 -7.41
N ALA A 20 18.56 19.38 -8.35
CA ALA A 20 18.14 19.46 -9.75
C ALA A 20 16.62 19.25 -9.90
N PHE A 21 16.02 18.34 -9.10
CA PHE A 21 14.59 18.14 -9.08
C PHE A 21 13.85 19.35 -8.46
N LEU A 22 14.42 19.97 -7.43
CA LEU A 22 13.88 21.21 -6.82
C LEU A 22 14.02 22.43 -7.73
N LEU A 23 15.07 22.53 -8.54
CA LEU A 23 15.26 23.62 -9.50
C LEU A 23 14.33 23.47 -10.72
N LEU A 24 13.98 22.26 -11.13
CA LEU A 24 13.00 22.00 -12.18
C LEU A 24 11.57 22.35 -11.74
N THR A 25 11.27 22.29 -10.45
CA THR A 25 9.94 22.65 -9.90
C THR A 25 9.77 24.17 -9.73
N ASN A 26 10.84 24.95 -9.62
CA ASN A 26 10.79 26.41 -9.47
C ASN A 26 10.74 27.17 -10.81
N GLY A 27 10.94 26.51 -11.93
CA GLY A 27 10.94 27.13 -13.28
C GLY A 27 9.56 27.19 -13.98
N LEU A 28 8.55 26.50 -13.49
CA LEU A 28 7.23 26.41 -14.12
C LEU A 28 6.19 27.25 -13.35
N ARG A 29 6.21 28.56 -13.56
CA ARG A 29 5.02 29.38 -13.33
C ARG A 29 4.02 29.09 -14.45
N VAL A 30 3.15 28.14 -14.25
CA VAL A 30 1.96 27.97 -15.08
C VAL A 30 0.96 29.03 -14.65
N GLN A 31 0.66 29.96 -15.51
CA GLN A 31 -0.50 30.84 -15.40
C GLN A 31 -1.74 29.96 -15.43
N ALA A 32 -2.50 29.98 -14.35
CA ALA A 32 -3.81 29.37 -14.28
C ALA A 32 -4.73 30.11 -15.28
N GLN A 33 -5.07 29.47 -16.37
CA GLN A 33 -6.22 29.87 -17.16
C GLN A 33 -7.47 29.35 -16.46
N ASP A 34 -8.38 30.27 -16.20
CA ASP A 34 -9.70 30.00 -15.65
C ASP A 34 -10.45 29.01 -16.55
N LEU A 35 -10.60 27.79 -16.11
CA LEU A 35 -11.55 26.84 -16.68
C LEU A 35 -12.89 27.01 -15.96
N PRO A 36 -14.03 27.00 -16.67
CA PRO A 36 -15.34 27.13 -16.05
C PRO A 36 -15.59 25.93 -15.09
N PRO A 37 -16.33 26.13 -14.01
CA PRO A 37 -16.57 25.08 -13.02
C PRO A 37 -17.38 23.95 -13.65
N LEU A 38 -16.79 22.76 -13.61
CA LEU A 38 -17.50 21.50 -13.85
C LEU A 38 -18.55 21.35 -12.75
N SER A 39 -19.82 21.25 -13.16
CA SER A 39 -20.93 20.95 -12.27
C SER A 39 -20.68 19.62 -11.56
N ALA A 40 -20.37 19.70 -10.27
CA ALA A 40 -20.37 18.55 -9.41
C ALA A 40 -21.82 18.16 -9.13
N ASP A 41 -22.21 16.96 -9.48
CA ASP A 41 -23.44 16.36 -9.01
C ASP A 41 -23.44 16.38 -7.49
N GLY A 42 -24.33 17.18 -6.94
CA GLY A 42 -24.48 17.39 -5.51
C GLY A 42 -25.05 16.17 -4.82
N PRO A 43 -24.66 15.91 -3.57
CA PRO A 43 -25.37 14.95 -2.74
C PRO A 43 -26.79 15.41 -2.50
N SER A 44 -27.72 14.46 -2.53
CA SER A 44 -29.14 14.59 -2.22
C SER A 44 -29.42 15.60 -1.11
N GLN A 45 -30.18 16.62 -1.41
CA GLN A 45 -30.70 17.58 -0.46
C GLN A 45 -31.48 16.88 0.65
N PRO A 46 -31.29 17.24 1.92
CA PRO A 46 -32.27 16.92 2.96
C PRO A 46 -33.59 17.63 2.63
N ALA A 47 -34.66 16.98 2.97
CA ALA A 47 -36.02 17.43 2.70
C ALA A 47 -36.17 18.94 2.92
N SER A 48 -36.60 19.60 1.87
CA SER A 48 -36.90 21.04 1.92
C SER A 48 -38.06 21.27 2.87
N TYR A 49 -37.77 21.83 4.04
CA TYR A 49 -38.81 22.56 4.79
C TYR A 49 -39.22 23.76 3.96
N SER A 50 -40.48 23.93 3.78
CA SER A 50 -41.08 25.04 3.03
C SER A 50 -40.66 26.35 3.66
N LYS A 51 -39.93 27.16 2.89
CA LYS A 51 -39.52 28.50 3.21
C LYS A 51 -40.75 29.33 3.50
N GLY A 52 -41.00 29.66 4.78
CA GLY A 52 -41.88 30.74 5.15
C GLY A 52 -41.29 32.05 4.67
N GLN A 53 -41.89 32.68 3.67
CA GLN A 53 -41.55 34.02 3.25
C GLN A 53 -42.17 35.01 4.25
N GLY A 54 -41.33 35.46 5.22
CA GLY A 54 -41.68 36.58 6.13
C GLY A 54 -40.47 36.98 6.95
N GLU A 55 -40.08 38.21 6.88
CA GLU A 55 -39.09 38.83 7.81
C GLU A 55 -39.68 39.01 9.23
N GLU A 56 -40.90 38.55 9.50
CA GLU A 56 -41.60 38.70 10.76
C GLU A 56 -41.52 37.40 11.58
N ALA A 57 -41.24 37.55 12.89
CA ALA A 57 -41.26 36.42 13.83
C ALA A 57 -42.69 35.93 14.07
N THR A 58 -42.92 34.63 13.94
CA THR A 58 -44.19 34.03 14.30
C THR A 58 -44.17 33.64 15.77
N ILE A 59 -45.09 34.14 16.56
CA ILE A 59 -45.20 33.87 18.01
C ILE A 59 -46.45 33.00 18.29
N ARG A 60 -46.31 31.99 19.18
CA ARG A 60 -47.36 31.10 19.62
C ARG A 60 -47.26 30.88 21.13
N ALA A 61 -48.35 30.90 21.85
CA ALA A 61 -48.43 30.54 23.27
C ALA A 61 -49.87 30.33 23.68
N VAL A 62 -50.11 29.69 24.83
CA VAL A 62 -51.44 29.54 25.42
C VAL A 62 -51.99 30.89 25.86
N SER A 63 -51.15 31.77 26.42
CA SER A 63 -51.49 33.15 26.81
C SER A 63 -50.48 34.11 26.21
N GLN A 64 -50.98 35.17 25.57
CA GLN A 64 -50.16 36.21 24.93
C GLN A 64 -50.64 37.56 25.43
N GLU A 65 -49.76 38.39 25.97
CA GLU A 65 -50.01 39.75 26.47
C GLU A 65 -49.04 40.70 25.80
N LYS A 66 -49.47 41.78 25.22
CA LYS A 66 -48.68 42.79 24.57
C LYS A 66 -48.69 44.11 25.30
N HIS A 67 -47.52 44.61 25.69
CA HIS A 67 -47.36 45.99 26.26
C HIS A 67 -46.33 46.75 25.40
N GLY A 68 -46.80 47.69 24.60
CA GLY A 68 -45.94 48.36 23.60
C GLY A 68 -45.36 47.38 22.58
N ASP A 69 -44.08 47.36 22.46
CA ASP A 69 -43.36 46.43 21.57
C ASP A 69 -42.94 45.11 22.23
N VAL A 70 -43.34 44.90 23.50
CA VAL A 70 -42.98 43.75 24.29
C VAL A 70 -44.15 42.78 24.38
N TRP A 71 -43.95 41.53 23.95
CA TRP A 71 -44.83 40.40 24.10
C TRP A 71 -44.42 39.54 25.30
N THR A 72 -45.35 39.21 26.14
CA THR A 72 -45.18 38.19 27.19
C THR A 72 -46.02 36.98 26.82
N LEU A 73 -45.33 35.86 26.55
CA LEU A 73 -45.88 34.60 26.11
C LEU A 73 -45.79 33.59 27.25
N ARG A 74 -46.88 32.90 27.59
CA ARG A 74 -46.90 31.93 28.67
C ARG A 74 -47.60 30.64 28.24
N GLY A 75 -47.05 29.53 28.66
CA GLY A 75 -47.51 28.17 28.35
C GLY A 75 -47.19 27.74 26.92
N ASN A 76 -46.28 26.82 26.78
CA ASN A 76 -45.74 26.36 25.47
C ASN A 76 -45.44 27.53 24.54
N ALA A 77 -44.73 28.53 25.06
CA ALA A 77 -44.34 29.70 24.30
C ALA A 77 -43.34 29.36 23.22
N GLU A 78 -43.59 29.78 21.99
CA GLU A 78 -42.77 29.50 20.82
C GLU A 78 -42.55 30.75 19.98
N ILE A 79 -41.34 31.00 19.57
CA ILE A 79 -40.98 32.00 18.58
C ILE A 79 -40.32 31.29 17.41
N ASP A 80 -40.94 31.39 16.24
CA ASP A 80 -40.43 30.83 15.00
C ASP A 80 -39.95 31.99 14.11
N TYR A 81 -38.64 32.04 13.83
CA TYR A 81 -38.04 33.06 13.00
C TYR A 81 -37.09 32.41 12.00
N LYS A 82 -37.41 32.45 10.72
CA LYS A 82 -36.70 31.78 9.60
C LYS A 82 -36.63 30.29 9.81
N ASP A 83 -35.44 29.75 10.08
CA ASP A 83 -35.16 28.34 10.35
C ASP A 83 -34.80 28.06 11.82
N LEU A 84 -35.10 29.01 12.71
CA LEU A 84 -34.81 28.92 14.13
C LEU A 84 -36.10 28.96 14.96
N ILE A 85 -36.26 28.02 15.87
CA ILE A 85 -37.40 27.90 16.77
C ILE A 85 -36.89 27.99 18.20
N LEU A 86 -37.38 28.99 18.94
CA LEU A 86 -37.15 29.15 20.37
C LEU A 86 -38.40 28.77 21.11
N HIS A 87 -38.37 27.73 21.93
CA HIS A 87 -39.47 27.28 22.75
C HIS A 87 -39.13 27.31 24.23
N ALA A 88 -40.14 27.67 25.08
CA ALA A 88 -40.01 27.71 26.54
C ALA A 88 -41.36 27.71 27.25
N ASP A 89 -41.36 27.56 28.58
CA ASP A 89 -42.59 27.73 29.38
C ASP A 89 -43.10 29.18 29.37
N GLN A 90 -42.16 30.14 29.36
CA GLN A 90 -42.49 31.57 29.27
C GLN A 90 -41.42 32.30 28.42
N ILE A 91 -41.85 33.18 27.53
CA ILE A 91 -40.94 34.03 26.72
C ILE A 91 -41.44 35.48 26.82
N THR A 92 -40.51 36.36 27.13
CA THR A 92 -40.68 37.82 26.96
C THR A 92 -39.93 38.25 25.72
N TYR A 93 -40.65 38.75 24.72
CA TYR A 93 -40.10 39.07 23.39
C TYR A 93 -40.34 40.54 23.05
N ASN A 94 -39.29 41.24 22.69
CA ASN A 94 -39.37 42.61 22.21
C ASN A 94 -39.33 42.58 20.65
N ASP A 95 -40.46 42.92 20.08
CA ASP A 95 -40.64 42.91 18.63
C ASP A 95 -39.83 43.95 17.87
N ALA A 96 -39.54 45.09 18.53
CA ALA A 96 -38.74 46.19 17.94
C ALA A 96 -37.25 45.80 17.84
N THR A 97 -36.69 45.16 18.88
CA THR A 97 -35.25 44.80 18.94
C THR A 97 -34.94 43.39 18.54
N GLY A 98 -35.90 42.49 18.61
CA GLY A 98 -35.70 41.05 18.40
C GLY A 98 -35.19 40.29 19.64
N ASP A 99 -35.10 40.96 20.81
CA ASP A 99 -34.62 40.36 22.05
C ASP A 99 -35.70 39.51 22.69
N ALA A 100 -35.33 38.30 23.09
CA ALA A 100 -36.19 37.34 23.77
C ALA A 100 -35.50 36.84 25.05
N VAL A 101 -36.24 36.83 26.15
CA VAL A 101 -35.86 36.18 27.41
C VAL A 101 -36.80 35.00 27.61
N ALA A 102 -36.26 33.79 27.53
CA ALA A 102 -37.01 32.56 27.67
C ALA A 102 -36.66 31.88 29.00
N THR A 103 -37.64 31.35 29.70
CA THR A 103 -37.49 30.70 31.02
C THR A 103 -38.30 29.44 31.11
N GLY A 104 -37.74 28.41 31.73
CA GLY A 104 -38.34 27.09 31.93
C GLY A 104 -38.35 26.24 30.65
N ASN A 105 -37.83 25.05 30.71
CA ASN A 105 -37.72 24.10 29.61
C ASN A 105 -37.38 24.72 28.25
N VAL A 106 -36.34 25.53 28.24
CA VAL A 106 -35.92 26.28 27.04
C VAL A 106 -35.35 25.32 26.04
N THR A 107 -35.83 25.34 24.80
CA THR A 107 -35.21 24.67 23.65
C THR A 107 -34.99 25.63 22.51
N LEU A 108 -33.82 25.53 21.89
CA LEU A 108 -33.45 26.27 20.70
C LEU A 108 -33.17 25.25 19.61
N ASP A 109 -34.03 25.19 18.59
CA ASP A 109 -33.97 24.23 17.49
C ASP A 109 -33.78 24.96 16.15
N GLY A 110 -33.02 24.37 15.24
CA GLY A 110 -32.83 24.83 13.87
C GLY A 110 -31.48 25.50 13.63
N GLY A 111 -31.46 26.57 12.84
CA GLY A 111 -30.26 27.28 12.43
C GLY A 111 -29.45 26.52 11.34
N LEU A 112 -28.37 27.15 10.91
CA LEU A 112 -27.54 26.72 9.76
C LEU A 112 -27.05 25.27 9.85
N TYR A 113 -26.88 24.74 11.05
CA TYR A 113 -26.29 23.41 11.30
C TYR A 113 -27.28 22.44 12.03
N SER A 114 -28.58 22.69 11.96
CA SER A 114 -29.59 21.88 12.65
C SER A 114 -29.25 21.71 14.14
N GLU A 115 -29.09 22.80 14.81
CA GLU A 115 -28.75 22.87 16.22
C GLU A 115 -29.93 22.41 17.06
N HIS A 116 -29.63 21.73 18.18
CA HIS A 116 -30.61 21.41 19.22
C HIS A 116 -29.99 21.68 20.58
N ILE A 117 -30.41 22.76 21.24
CA ILE A 117 -29.84 23.17 22.51
C ILE A 117 -30.98 23.32 23.52
N VAL A 118 -30.83 22.67 24.65
CA VAL A 118 -31.76 22.74 25.78
C VAL A 118 -31.11 23.49 26.93
N GLY A 119 -31.87 24.26 27.68
CA GLY A 119 -31.35 25.02 28.80
C GLY A 119 -32.48 25.41 29.80
N THR A 120 -32.11 26.08 30.90
CA THR A 120 -33.05 26.54 31.89
C THR A 120 -33.55 27.97 31.62
N VAL A 121 -32.65 28.79 31.10
CA VAL A 121 -32.92 30.20 30.74
C VAL A 121 -32.17 30.54 29.47
N ALA A 122 -32.78 31.32 28.57
CA ALA A 122 -32.09 31.91 27.43
C ALA A 122 -32.36 33.43 27.33
N GLU A 123 -31.30 34.17 27.14
CA GLU A 123 -31.29 35.58 26.73
C GLU A 123 -30.82 35.59 25.27
N TYR A 124 -31.73 35.71 24.32
CA TYR A 124 -31.42 35.47 22.91
C TYR A 124 -32.07 36.49 21.99
N ASN A 125 -31.29 37.01 21.07
CA ASN A 125 -31.80 37.87 20.02
C ASN A 125 -32.05 37.04 18.76
N VAL A 126 -33.32 36.89 18.40
CA VAL A 126 -33.71 36.01 17.28
C VAL A 126 -33.30 36.55 15.91
N ARG A 127 -33.12 37.87 15.77
CA ARG A 127 -32.75 38.54 14.51
C ARG A 127 -31.26 38.45 14.22
N THR A 128 -30.43 38.62 15.27
CA THR A 128 -28.97 38.55 15.14
C THR A 128 -28.42 37.13 15.36
N GLU A 129 -29.27 36.21 15.82
CA GLU A 129 -28.91 34.85 16.20
C GLU A 129 -27.79 34.81 17.26
N THR A 130 -27.80 35.73 18.19
CA THR A 130 -26.84 35.85 19.28
C THR A 130 -27.52 35.80 20.63
N GLY A 131 -26.83 35.28 21.67
CA GLY A 131 -27.41 35.23 23.00
C GLY A 131 -26.70 34.28 23.94
N LYS A 132 -27.28 34.08 25.11
CA LYS A 132 -26.76 33.19 26.16
C LYS A 132 -27.82 32.23 26.63
N LEU A 133 -27.42 30.99 26.75
CA LEU A 133 -28.23 29.93 27.35
C LEU A 133 -27.55 29.46 28.64
N TYR A 134 -28.30 29.30 29.68
CA TYR A 134 -27.81 28.92 31.00
C TYR A 134 -28.13 27.45 31.28
N ASP A 135 -27.19 26.77 31.97
CA ASP A 135 -27.24 25.35 32.27
C ASP A 135 -27.65 24.51 31.04
N ALA A 136 -26.96 24.82 29.93
CA ALA A 136 -27.34 24.34 28.63
C ALA A 136 -26.62 23.04 28.24
N ALA A 137 -27.36 22.19 27.53
CA ALA A 137 -26.82 21.02 26.87
C ALA A 137 -27.36 20.95 25.44
N GLY A 138 -26.54 20.46 24.48
CA GLY A 138 -27.02 20.42 23.13
C GLY A 138 -26.10 19.70 22.17
N THR A 139 -26.54 19.65 20.93
CA THR A 139 -25.76 19.19 19.80
C THR A 139 -25.71 20.26 18.72
N THR A 140 -24.54 20.47 18.16
CA THR A 140 -24.43 21.14 16.88
C THR A 140 -24.49 20.04 15.82
N GLY A 141 -25.30 20.19 14.79
CA GLY A 141 -25.43 19.15 13.74
C GLY A 141 -24.16 18.79 12.96
N ILE A 142 -23.01 19.21 13.47
CA ILE A 142 -21.69 19.02 12.88
C ILE A 142 -21.31 17.54 12.91
N ARG A 143 -21.24 16.93 11.73
CA ARG A 143 -20.82 15.54 11.52
C ARG A 143 -19.47 15.51 10.84
N MET A 144 -18.44 14.96 11.49
CA MET A 144 -17.15 14.79 10.87
C MET A 144 -17.16 13.63 9.88
N LYS A 145 -16.89 13.91 8.60
CA LYS A 145 -16.67 12.90 7.55
C LYS A 145 -15.17 12.83 7.20
N GLY A 146 -14.39 12.10 7.97
CA GLY A 146 -12.97 11.89 7.69
C GLY A 146 -12.71 10.59 6.91
N LYS A 147 -12.01 10.64 5.76
CA LYS A 147 -11.63 9.44 4.98
C LYS A 147 -10.59 8.54 5.68
N ASN A 148 -9.88 9.06 6.68
CA ASN A 148 -8.72 8.38 7.30
C ASN A 148 -8.93 8.04 8.79
N MET A 149 -10.15 8.10 9.29
CA MET A 149 -10.44 7.74 10.69
C MET A 149 -10.67 6.25 10.86
N THR A 150 -10.07 5.67 11.89
CA THR A 150 -10.17 4.24 12.20
C THR A 150 -11.57 3.86 12.68
N LEU A 151 -12.23 4.76 13.40
CA LEU A 151 -13.60 4.63 13.88
C LEU A 151 -14.37 5.91 13.61
N ILE A 152 -15.53 5.82 13.01
CA ILE A 152 -16.40 6.93 12.65
C ILE A 152 -17.75 6.67 13.30
N THR A 153 -18.27 7.63 14.05
CA THR A 153 -19.65 7.66 14.51
C THR A 153 -20.45 8.68 13.69
N SER A 154 -21.73 8.37 13.47
CA SER A 154 -22.67 9.32 12.87
C SER A 154 -23.19 10.37 13.85
N ASN A 155 -22.89 10.23 15.15
CA ASN A 155 -23.36 11.11 16.18
C ASN A 155 -22.70 12.50 16.02
N PRO A 156 -23.47 13.58 16.12
CA PRO A 156 -22.92 14.94 16.17
C PRO A 156 -22.12 15.14 17.46
N PHE A 157 -21.28 16.16 17.50
CA PHE A 157 -20.66 16.57 18.76
C PHE A 157 -21.72 17.14 19.70
N ALA A 158 -21.75 16.59 20.91
CA ALA A 158 -22.60 17.06 22.01
C ALA A 158 -21.75 17.85 23.00
N PHE A 159 -22.37 18.87 23.58
CA PHE A 159 -21.76 19.72 24.60
C PHE A 159 -22.71 19.96 25.77
N THR A 160 -22.12 20.31 26.92
CA THR A 160 -22.82 20.88 28.06
C THR A 160 -22.07 22.13 28.53
N GLY A 161 -22.76 23.08 29.11
CA GLY A 161 -22.09 24.28 29.61
C GLY A 161 -22.96 24.99 30.68
N LYS A 162 -22.32 25.58 31.70
CA LYS A 162 -23.02 26.48 32.61
C LYS A 162 -23.58 27.72 31.89
N ILE A 163 -22.81 28.19 30.92
CA ILE A 163 -23.22 29.26 30.01
C ILE A 163 -22.75 28.87 28.63
N VAL A 164 -23.67 28.81 27.68
CA VAL A 164 -23.41 28.67 26.27
C VAL A 164 -23.77 29.97 25.58
N GLU A 165 -22.80 30.68 25.11
CA GLU A 165 -22.94 31.95 24.43
C GLU A 165 -22.79 31.76 22.91
N LYS A 166 -23.82 32.11 22.17
CA LYS A 166 -23.79 32.20 20.70
C LYS A 166 -23.43 33.64 20.33
N VAL A 167 -22.20 33.85 19.91
CA VAL A 167 -21.64 35.20 19.61
C VAL A 167 -21.93 35.63 18.18
N GLY A 168 -22.39 34.71 17.37
CA GLY A 168 -22.77 34.87 15.97
C GLY A 168 -23.24 33.56 15.38
N PRO A 169 -23.73 33.56 14.13
CA PRO A 169 -24.31 32.35 13.49
C PRO A 169 -23.38 31.11 13.52
N GLU A 170 -22.09 31.34 13.48
CA GLU A 170 -21.09 30.26 13.38
C GLU A 170 -20.16 30.17 14.60
N ARG A 171 -20.38 30.94 15.66
CA ARG A 171 -19.45 31.01 16.79
C ARG A 171 -20.11 30.80 18.11
N TYR A 172 -19.62 29.81 18.86
CA TYR A 172 -20.05 29.47 20.21
C TYR A 172 -18.91 29.62 21.21
N VAL A 173 -19.22 30.10 22.39
CA VAL A 173 -18.33 30.15 23.57
C VAL A 173 -19.03 29.39 24.71
N ILE A 174 -18.46 28.29 25.14
CA ILE A 174 -18.98 27.46 26.22
C ILE A 174 -18.12 27.71 27.46
N HIS A 175 -18.74 28.13 28.55
CA HIS A 175 -18.07 28.33 29.82
C HIS A 175 -18.38 27.22 30.80
N ASN A 176 -17.33 26.69 31.46
CA ASN A 176 -17.43 25.58 32.40
C ASN A 176 -18.24 24.40 31.86
N GLY A 177 -17.83 23.90 30.71
CA GLY A 177 -18.59 22.93 29.97
C GLY A 177 -17.81 21.65 29.61
N THR A 178 -18.52 20.77 28.94
CA THR A 178 -17.96 19.53 28.41
C THR A 178 -18.26 19.41 26.92
N VAL A 179 -17.42 18.67 26.22
CA VAL A 179 -17.65 18.26 24.82
C VAL A 179 -17.36 16.78 24.63
N THR A 180 -18.17 16.11 23.82
CA THR A 180 -18.00 14.68 23.48
C THR A 180 -18.57 14.38 22.10
N SER A 181 -18.10 13.28 21.46
CA SER A 181 -18.76 12.69 20.28
C SER A 181 -19.57 11.45 20.63
N CYS A 182 -19.72 11.14 21.90
CA CYS A 182 -20.56 10.06 22.39
C CYS A 182 -22.01 10.49 22.53
N GLU A 183 -22.90 9.52 22.52
CA GLU A 183 -24.32 9.73 22.78
C GLU A 183 -24.55 10.10 24.24
N LEU A 184 -25.39 11.15 24.45
CA LEU A 184 -25.82 11.57 25.78
C LEU A 184 -27.00 10.69 26.24
N PRO A 185 -27.27 10.52 27.57
CA PRO A 185 -26.66 11.28 28.68
C PRO A 185 -25.38 10.67 29.29
N ASN A 186 -24.93 9.52 28.86
CA ASN A 186 -23.83 8.78 29.49
C ASN A 186 -22.60 8.64 28.59
N PRO A 187 -21.91 9.77 28.28
CA PRO A 187 -20.76 9.74 27.39
C PRO A 187 -19.63 8.89 27.96
N LYS A 188 -18.97 8.11 27.14
CA LYS A 188 -17.83 7.25 27.54
C LYS A 188 -16.57 8.05 27.75
N TRP A 189 -16.47 9.21 27.08
CA TRP A 189 -15.39 10.17 27.27
C TRP A 189 -15.93 11.61 27.17
N THR A 190 -15.25 12.52 27.84
CA THR A 190 -15.56 13.96 27.82
C THR A 190 -14.27 14.78 27.91
N PHE A 191 -14.22 15.89 27.22
CA PHE A 191 -13.34 17.00 27.56
C PHE A 191 -14.12 17.97 28.43
N SER A 192 -13.74 18.10 29.69
CA SER A 192 -14.25 19.13 30.59
C SER A 192 -13.31 20.32 30.56
N ALA A 193 -13.81 21.54 30.31
CA ALA A 193 -12.96 22.71 30.12
C ALA A 193 -13.58 23.95 30.77
N ILE A 194 -12.73 24.88 31.19
CA ILE A 194 -13.18 26.16 31.72
C ILE A 194 -13.79 26.99 30.58
N ARG A 195 -13.18 26.93 29.40
CA ARG A 195 -13.67 27.64 28.21
C ARG A 195 -13.44 26.84 26.95
N ILE A 196 -14.49 26.71 26.13
CA ILE A 196 -14.44 26.13 24.80
C ILE A 196 -14.93 27.17 23.81
N VAL A 197 -14.15 27.46 22.78
CA VAL A 197 -14.56 28.36 21.69
C VAL A 197 -14.66 27.52 20.44
N VAL A 198 -15.86 27.41 19.88
CA VAL A 198 -16.13 26.66 18.65
C VAL A 198 -16.44 27.65 17.54
N ASP A 199 -15.56 27.74 16.58
CA ASP A 199 -15.79 28.36 15.28
C ASP A 199 -16.29 27.27 14.35
N VAL A 200 -17.61 27.21 14.08
CA VAL A 200 -18.25 26.18 13.29
C VAL A 200 -17.71 26.23 11.86
N GLY A 201 -17.41 25.07 11.26
CA GLY A 201 -16.74 25.03 9.96
C GLY A 201 -15.23 25.26 10.01
N GLU A 202 -14.69 25.71 11.15
CA GLU A 202 -13.25 25.96 11.30
C GLU A 202 -12.62 25.14 12.43
N THR A 203 -12.62 25.61 13.65
CA THR A 203 -11.87 25.00 14.76
C THR A 203 -12.57 25.12 16.09
N ALA A 204 -12.37 24.12 16.95
CA ALA A 204 -12.63 24.19 18.38
C ALA A 204 -11.32 24.46 19.13
N LYS A 205 -11.31 25.49 19.98
CA LYS A 205 -10.21 25.84 20.88
C LYS A 205 -10.65 25.58 22.30
N ILE A 206 -9.91 24.78 23.03
CA ILE A 206 -10.26 24.30 24.37
C ILE A 206 -9.19 24.77 25.34
N TYR A 207 -9.59 25.45 26.40
CA TYR A 207 -8.68 26.04 27.37
C TYR A 207 -8.85 25.37 28.73
N ASN A 208 -7.74 25.06 29.42
CA ASN A 208 -7.70 24.40 30.70
C ASN A 208 -8.64 23.19 30.78
N SER A 209 -8.36 22.22 29.96
CA SER A 209 -9.22 21.05 29.78
C SER A 209 -8.68 19.79 30.46
N VAL A 210 -9.61 18.99 30.96
CA VAL A 210 -9.33 17.65 31.48
C VAL A 210 -10.05 16.63 30.60
N PHE A 211 -9.30 15.74 30.00
CA PHE A 211 -9.86 14.59 29.31
C PHE A 211 -10.23 13.50 30.31
N LYS A 212 -11.47 13.09 30.30
CA LYS A 212 -12.02 12.06 31.19
C LYS A 212 -12.52 10.87 30.38
N ILE A 213 -12.25 9.67 30.88
CA ILE A 213 -12.90 8.44 30.46
C ILE A 213 -13.93 8.07 31.52
N LYS A 214 -15.21 8.14 31.18
CA LYS A 214 -16.31 8.20 32.14
C LYS A 214 -16.07 9.35 33.11
N SER A 215 -15.93 9.09 34.39
CA SER A 215 -15.65 10.08 35.44
C SER A 215 -14.18 10.22 35.80
N VAL A 216 -13.29 9.34 35.29
CA VAL A 216 -11.87 9.28 35.64
C VAL A 216 -11.08 10.28 34.80
N PRO A 217 -10.41 11.27 35.42
CA PRO A 217 -9.51 12.20 34.73
C PRO A 217 -8.23 11.44 34.29
N VAL A 218 -7.90 11.53 32.98
CA VAL A 218 -6.77 10.83 32.39
C VAL A 218 -5.64 11.78 32.00
N PHE A 219 -5.98 12.89 31.34
CA PHE A 219 -5.02 13.89 30.87
C PHE A 219 -5.53 15.31 31.13
N TYR A 220 -4.58 16.21 31.40
CA TYR A 220 -4.82 17.65 31.44
C TYR A 220 -4.15 18.34 30.28
N PHE A 221 -4.87 19.21 29.60
CA PHE A 221 -4.39 20.04 28.51
C PHE A 221 -4.63 21.51 28.83
N PRO A 222 -3.57 22.34 29.00
CA PRO A 222 -3.76 23.78 29.20
C PRO A 222 -4.40 24.44 27.99
N PHE A 223 -4.11 23.92 26.78
CA PHE A 223 -4.69 24.36 25.53
C PHE A 223 -4.75 23.19 24.54
N ALA A 224 -5.87 23.06 23.86
CA ALA A 224 -6.04 22.13 22.75
C ALA A 224 -6.78 22.82 21.60
N ARG A 225 -6.47 22.46 20.38
CA ARG A 225 -7.15 22.93 19.17
C ARG A 225 -7.50 21.73 18.31
N HIS A 226 -8.74 21.66 17.85
CA HIS A 226 -9.23 20.60 17.00
C HIS A 226 -10.01 21.17 15.81
N PRO A 227 -9.76 20.72 14.56
CA PRO A 227 -10.56 21.10 13.43
C PRO A 227 -11.98 20.52 13.56
N VAL A 228 -13.00 21.34 13.33
CA VAL A 228 -14.42 20.95 13.49
C VAL A 228 -15.04 20.50 12.18
N GLU A 229 -14.52 20.90 11.03
CA GLU A 229 -14.94 20.46 9.70
C GLU A 229 -13.76 20.20 8.77
N LYS A 230 -14.03 19.95 7.48
CA LYS A 230 -13.01 19.69 6.42
C LYS A 230 -12.14 20.93 6.17
N LEU A 231 -11.48 21.41 7.19
CA LEU A 231 -10.48 22.45 6.98
C LEU A 231 -9.29 21.89 6.21
N PRO A 232 -8.60 22.77 5.46
CA PRO A 232 -7.29 22.41 4.92
C PRO A 232 -6.41 21.92 6.07
N ARG A 233 -5.56 20.96 5.76
CA ARG A 233 -4.61 20.31 6.69
C ARG A 233 -3.96 21.35 7.60
N GLN A 234 -3.96 21.11 8.90
CA GLN A 234 -3.36 22.02 9.89
C GLN A 234 -2.14 21.40 10.54
N SER A 235 -1.10 22.20 10.74
CA SER A 235 0.10 21.79 11.45
C SER A 235 -0.17 21.62 12.94
N GLY A 236 0.46 20.64 13.57
CA GLY A 236 0.34 20.39 15.00
C GLY A 236 1.02 19.12 15.45
N PHE A 237 1.18 18.99 16.77
CA PHE A 237 1.63 17.75 17.37
C PHE A 237 0.56 16.67 17.19
N LEU A 238 1.02 15.46 16.88
CA LEU A 238 0.17 14.27 16.85
C LEU A 238 0.01 13.73 18.27
N THR A 239 -0.84 12.72 18.41
CA THR A 239 -1.05 12.07 19.69
C THR A 239 0.23 11.35 20.14
N PRO A 240 0.70 11.56 21.40
CA PRO A 240 1.89 10.90 21.91
C PRO A 240 1.77 9.38 21.88
N MET A 241 2.88 8.73 21.68
CA MET A 241 2.98 7.29 21.58
C MET A 241 3.64 6.71 22.83
N PHE A 242 3.01 5.66 23.39
CA PHE A 242 3.52 4.91 24.54
C PHE A 242 3.52 3.42 24.22
N GLY A 243 4.54 2.69 24.64
CA GLY A 243 4.59 1.26 24.45
C GLY A 243 5.67 0.57 25.26
N THR A 244 5.73 -0.76 25.14
CA THR A 244 6.76 -1.56 25.78
C THR A 244 7.17 -2.74 24.91
N SER A 245 8.43 -3.11 25.00
CA SER A 245 9.02 -4.27 24.35
C SER A 245 10.15 -4.80 25.22
N ASN A 246 10.33 -6.11 25.27
CA ASN A 246 11.45 -6.72 25.98
C ASN A 246 12.82 -6.31 25.42
N ARG A 247 12.85 -5.76 24.21
CA ARG A 247 14.08 -5.35 23.53
C ARG A 247 14.31 -3.83 23.54
N LYS A 248 13.24 -3.05 23.32
CA LYS A 248 13.28 -1.58 23.28
C LYS A 248 13.12 -0.98 24.68
N GLY A 249 12.58 -1.75 25.62
CA GLY A 249 12.15 -1.26 26.92
C GLY A 249 10.88 -0.44 26.81
N THR A 250 10.72 0.55 27.67
CA THR A 250 9.64 1.53 27.57
C THR A 250 9.88 2.44 26.35
N ILE A 251 8.84 2.63 25.57
CA ILE A 251 8.84 3.46 24.36
C ILE A 251 8.01 4.69 24.66
N LEU A 252 8.59 5.86 24.45
CA LEU A 252 7.91 7.16 24.53
C LEU A 252 8.24 7.95 23.27
N GLY A 253 7.25 8.46 22.59
CA GLY A 253 7.49 9.22 21.37
C GLY A 253 6.39 10.21 21.02
N ASP A 254 6.75 11.17 20.19
CA ASP A 254 5.79 12.12 19.62
C ASP A 254 6.22 12.49 18.20
N SER A 255 5.29 13.07 17.46
CA SER A 255 5.49 13.51 16.10
C SER A 255 4.77 14.81 15.83
N PHE A 256 5.38 15.68 15.06
CA PHE A 256 4.81 16.92 14.58
C PHE A 256 4.39 16.74 13.12
N TYR A 257 3.13 17.04 12.83
CA TYR A 257 2.61 17.10 11.48
C TYR A 257 2.71 18.54 10.98
N TRP A 258 3.35 18.75 9.84
CA TRP A 258 3.53 20.05 9.22
C TRP A 258 2.76 20.09 7.89
N ALA A 259 1.68 20.84 7.86
CA ALA A 259 0.96 21.19 6.64
C ALA A 259 1.71 22.34 5.94
N ILE A 260 2.62 22.01 5.03
CA ILE A 260 3.46 22.99 4.35
C ILE A 260 2.59 23.85 3.43
N ASN A 261 1.74 23.22 2.63
CA ASN A 261 0.73 23.87 1.78
C ASN A 261 -0.38 22.88 1.40
N ARG A 262 -1.25 23.25 0.46
CA ARG A 262 -2.38 22.40 0.04
C ARG A 262 -1.96 21.07 -0.59
N SER A 263 -0.81 21.04 -1.25
CA SER A 263 -0.31 19.85 -1.96
C SER A 263 0.86 19.16 -1.26
N MET A 264 1.44 19.72 -0.20
CA MET A 264 2.60 19.16 0.48
C MET A 264 2.41 19.12 1.99
N ASP A 265 2.83 18.04 2.61
CA ASP A 265 2.90 17.87 4.05
C ASP A 265 4.13 17.06 4.49
N ALA A 266 4.52 17.24 5.72
CA ALA A 266 5.56 16.44 6.36
C ALA A 266 5.13 16.02 7.77
N THR A 267 5.61 14.87 8.21
CA THR A 267 5.51 14.42 9.60
C THR A 267 6.89 14.08 10.09
N VAL A 268 7.32 14.67 11.19
CA VAL A 268 8.61 14.39 11.82
C VAL A 268 8.37 13.92 13.24
N GLY A 269 8.98 12.84 13.64
CA GLY A 269 8.80 12.24 14.96
C GLY A 269 10.09 11.70 15.55
N ALA A 270 10.14 11.68 16.89
CA ALA A 270 11.19 11.07 17.65
C ALA A 270 10.60 10.14 18.71
N GLU A 271 11.28 9.03 18.94
CA GLU A 271 10.94 8.03 19.94
C GLU A 271 12.15 7.79 20.84
N TYR A 272 11.93 7.83 22.14
CA TYR A 272 12.92 7.39 23.11
C TYR A 272 12.63 5.96 23.54
N TRP A 273 13.60 5.08 23.36
CA TRP A 273 13.56 3.69 23.77
C TRP A 273 14.50 3.50 24.96
N SER A 274 13.95 3.23 26.13
CA SER A 274 14.71 3.21 27.38
C SER A 274 15.92 2.26 27.36
N SER A 275 15.85 1.14 26.63
CA SER A 275 16.92 0.16 26.50
C SER A 275 17.82 0.35 25.27
N ARG A 276 17.48 1.25 24.33
CA ARG A 276 18.18 1.37 23.04
C ARG A 276 18.67 2.78 22.73
N GLY A 277 17.92 3.80 23.05
CA GLY A 277 18.25 5.18 22.73
C GLY A 277 17.18 5.85 21.89
N TRP A 278 17.57 6.62 20.88
CA TRP A 278 16.67 7.44 20.07
C TRP A 278 16.38 6.80 18.72
N ALA A 279 15.11 6.79 18.35
CA ALA A 279 14.66 6.51 17.00
C ALA A 279 13.99 7.77 16.42
N GLN A 280 14.26 8.06 15.15
CA GLN A 280 13.69 9.20 14.44
C GLN A 280 12.93 8.68 13.22
N ARG A 281 11.81 9.35 12.93
CA ARG A 281 10.98 9.05 11.76
C ARG A 281 10.60 10.32 11.03
N GLY A 282 10.55 10.24 9.72
CA GLY A 282 10.07 11.31 8.87
C GLY A 282 9.21 10.76 7.76
N VAL A 283 8.19 11.49 7.38
CA VAL A 283 7.39 11.21 6.18
C VAL A 283 7.13 12.53 5.50
N PHE A 284 7.44 12.64 4.24
CA PHE A 284 7.12 13.78 3.39
C PHE A 284 6.20 13.29 2.26
N ARG A 285 5.15 14.07 1.98
CA ARG A 285 4.21 13.78 0.89
C ARG A 285 3.96 15.04 0.07
N ALA A 286 4.00 14.88 -1.23
CA ALA A 286 3.65 15.93 -2.17
C ALA A 286 2.75 15.37 -3.28
N THR A 287 1.71 16.12 -3.61
CA THR A 287 0.78 15.82 -4.72
C THR A 287 0.57 17.12 -5.51
N PRO A 288 1.57 17.54 -6.31
CA PRO A 288 1.52 18.80 -7.02
C PRO A 288 0.38 18.85 -8.06
N THR A 289 -0.01 17.70 -8.61
CA THR A 289 -1.17 17.56 -9.50
C THR A 289 -1.92 16.28 -9.19
N ASP A 290 -3.13 16.09 -9.72
CA ASP A 290 -3.94 14.89 -9.53
C ASP A 290 -3.27 13.62 -10.05
N LYS A 291 -2.34 13.75 -10.99
CA LYS A 291 -1.62 12.64 -11.63
C LYS A 291 -0.17 12.49 -11.15
N SER A 292 0.29 13.39 -10.29
CA SER A 292 1.69 13.40 -9.83
C SER A 292 1.76 13.36 -8.31
N TYR A 293 2.64 12.53 -7.79
CA TYR A 293 2.90 12.45 -6.35
C TYR A 293 4.36 12.12 -6.06
N LEU A 294 4.82 12.52 -4.90
CA LEU A 294 6.10 12.14 -4.31
C LEU A 294 5.89 11.83 -2.83
N ASN A 295 6.27 10.65 -2.40
CA ASN A 295 6.29 10.24 -1.00
C ASN A 295 7.71 9.86 -0.61
N ALA A 296 8.21 10.43 0.47
CA ALA A 296 9.49 10.05 1.05
C ALA A 296 9.28 9.67 2.51
N SER A 297 9.92 8.61 2.97
CA SER A 297 9.93 8.22 4.37
C SER A 297 11.35 7.93 4.84
N PHE A 298 11.63 8.30 6.07
CA PHE A 298 12.91 8.15 6.73
C PHE A 298 12.70 7.48 8.08
N PHE A 299 13.56 6.54 8.41
CA PHE A 299 13.62 5.92 9.72
C PHE A 299 15.07 5.72 10.12
N SER A 300 15.44 6.14 11.33
CA SER A 300 16.77 5.90 11.87
C SER A 300 16.72 5.55 13.35
N VAL A 301 17.76 4.89 13.82
CA VAL A 301 17.97 4.57 15.22
C VAL A 301 19.42 4.85 15.58
N VAL A 302 19.61 5.58 16.67
CA VAL A 302 20.90 5.76 17.34
C VAL A 302 20.86 4.81 18.55
N ASP A 303 21.43 3.61 18.36
CA ASP A 303 21.41 2.54 19.36
C ASP A 303 22.56 2.73 20.35
N ARG A 304 22.26 2.79 21.63
CA ARG A 304 23.25 2.88 22.70
C ARG A 304 23.76 1.52 23.18
N ARG A 305 23.07 0.45 22.75
CA ARG A 305 23.39 -0.89 23.21
C ARG A 305 24.26 -1.63 22.22
N GLN A 306 25.36 -2.18 22.71
CA GLN A 306 26.15 -3.14 21.93
C GLN A 306 25.46 -4.52 22.00
N THR A 307 25.20 -5.11 20.84
CA THR A 307 24.54 -6.42 20.72
C THR A 307 25.55 -7.44 20.22
N ALA A 308 26.04 -8.33 21.10
CA ALA A 308 26.95 -9.39 20.69
C ALA A 308 26.24 -10.43 19.79
N PRO A 309 26.90 -10.95 18.73
CA PRO A 309 28.24 -10.60 18.22
C PRO A 309 28.24 -9.39 17.22
N PHE A 310 27.08 -8.73 17.00
CA PHE A 310 26.88 -7.77 15.90
C PHE A 310 27.30 -6.33 16.21
N GLY A 311 27.64 -6.03 17.46
CA GLY A 311 28.07 -4.69 17.87
C GLY A 311 26.95 -3.65 17.86
N ASP A 312 27.26 -2.46 17.38
CA ASP A 312 26.31 -1.36 17.19
C ASP A 312 25.33 -1.68 16.08
N LEU A 313 24.01 -1.52 16.38
CA LEU A 313 22.92 -1.72 15.44
C LEU A 313 22.36 -0.41 14.86
N SER A 314 22.96 0.73 15.20
CA SER A 314 22.56 2.04 14.64
C SER A 314 22.50 2.00 13.11
N GLY A 315 21.59 2.77 12.56
CA GLY A 315 21.45 2.84 11.11
C GLY A 315 20.25 3.65 10.68
N GLN A 316 20.01 3.61 9.38
CA GLN A 316 18.93 4.36 8.76
C GLN A 316 18.38 3.65 7.52
N GLU A 317 17.13 3.94 7.22
CA GLU A 317 16.40 3.46 6.07
C GLU A 317 15.60 4.62 5.47
N ILE A 318 15.66 4.76 4.15
CA ILE A 318 14.95 5.81 3.42
C ILE A 318 14.20 5.16 2.27
N HIS A 319 12.94 5.50 2.11
CA HIS A 319 12.13 5.10 0.95
C HIS A 319 11.59 6.34 0.25
N ILE A 320 11.70 6.36 -1.06
CA ILE A 320 11.17 7.43 -1.92
C ILE A 320 10.35 6.77 -3.02
N ASN A 321 9.10 7.18 -3.15
CA ASN A 321 8.21 6.73 -4.22
C ASN A 321 7.53 7.93 -4.86
N GLY A 322 7.61 8.02 -6.17
CA GLY A 322 7.02 9.13 -6.90
C GLY A 322 6.61 8.76 -8.32
N ASN A 323 5.61 9.46 -8.80
CA ASN A 323 5.17 9.42 -10.20
C ASN A 323 4.84 10.84 -10.62
N ALA A 324 5.32 11.24 -11.79
CA ALA A 324 5.05 12.54 -12.37
C ALA A 324 4.71 12.40 -13.85
N ILE A 325 3.77 13.20 -14.32
CA ILE A 325 3.48 13.35 -15.74
C ILE A 325 3.98 14.73 -16.15
N PHE A 326 4.95 14.74 -17.04
CA PHE A 326 5.54 15.94 -17.61
C PHE A 326 4.86 16.33 -18.92
N PRO A 327 5.12 17.54 -19.48
CA PRO A 327 4.64 17.92 -20.80
C PRO A 327 4.99 16.88 -21.87
N HIS A 328 4.16 16.78 -22.89
CA HIS A 328 4.26 15.80 -24.00
C HIS A 328 4.12 14.35 -23.55
N ASP A 329 3.36 14.09 -22.45
CA ASP A 329 3.10 12.76 -21.90
C ASP A 329 4.36 11.96 -21.52
N VAL A 330 5.42 12.66 -21.15
CA VAL A 330 6.60 12.01 -20.56
C VAL A 330 6.26 11.64 -19.12
N ARG A 331 6.35 10.37 -18.80
CA ARG A 331 6.10 9.87 -17.45
C ARG A 331 7.43 9.64 -16.71
N GLY A 332 7.57 10.24 -15.53
CA GLY A 332 8.67 9.98 -14.62
C GLY A 332 8.21 9.15 -13.43
N VAL A 333 9.00 8.15 -13.07
CA VAL A 333 8.78 7.32 -11.90
C VAL A 333 10.06 7.20 -11.11
N VAL A 334 9.96 7.29 -9.79
CA VAL A 334 11.04 6.98 -8.87
C VAL A 334 10.53 6.04 -7.79
N SER A 335 11.25 4.96 -7.57
CA SER A 335 11.09 4.05 -6.44
C SER A 335 12.49 3.77 -5.91
N ALA A 336 12.90 4.49 -4.89
CA ALA A 336 14.27 4.40 -4.35
C ALA A 336 14.23 4.01 -2.89
N GLU A 337 15.13 3.12 -2.53
CA GLU A 337 15.32 2.63 -1.18
C GLU A 337 16.79 2.69 -0.81
N TYR A 338 17.09 3.22 0.37
CA TYR A 338 18.39 3.19 0.96
C TYR A 338 18.35 2.48 2.29
N LEU A 339 19.24 1.55 2.49
CA LEU A 339 19.44 0.81 3.73
C LEU A 339 20.90 0.88 4.16
N SER A 340 21.16 1.37 5.37
CA SER A 340 22.54 1.47 5.89
C SER A 340 23.16 0.10 6.15
N SER A 341 22.40 -0.88 6.61
CA SER A 341 22.85 -2.25 6.83
C SER A 341 21.66 -3.22 7.02
N PHE A 342 21.86 -4.46 6.62
CA PHE A 342 20.82 -5.49 6.80
C PHE A 342 20.55 -5.79 8.29
N LYS A 343 21.60 -5.76 9.14
CA LYS A 343 21.43 -5.92 10.59
C LYS A 343 20.52 -4.87 11.22
N PHE A 344 20.53 -3.63 10.70
CA PHE A 344 19.62 -2.57 11.11
C PHE A 344 18.16 -2.96 10.78
N ARG A 345 17.90 -3.36 9.55
CA ARG A 345 16.56 -3.77 9.10
C ARG A 345 16.02 -4.95 9.90
N VAL A 346 16.79 -6.03 10.02
CA VAL A 346 16.41 -7.20 10.82
C VAL A 346 16.04 -6.78 12.26
N SER A 347 16.84 -5.84 12.81
CA SER A 347 16.70 -5.43 14.21
C SER A 347 15.50 -4.54 14.48
N PHE A 348 15.14 -3.65 13.54
CA PHE A 348 14.22 -2.55 13.83
C PHE A 348 13.02 -2.42 12.88
N ALA A 349 12.96 -3.19 11.79
CA ALA A 349 11.79 -3.17 10.91
C ALA A 349 10.49 -3.49 11.67
N ASP A 350 9.40 -2.83 11.30
CA ASP A 350 8.14 -2.95 12.01
C ASP A 350 7.45 -4.30 11.76
N THR A 351 7.67 -4.91 10.59
CA THR A 351 7.02 -6.16 10.19
C THR A 351 8.02 -7.29 9.95
N TYR A 352 7.53 -8.53 10.01
CA TYR A 352 8.35 -9.71 9.71
C TYR A 352 8.89 -9.67 8.28
N TYR A 353 8.03 -9.39 7.30
CA TYR A 353 8.42 -9.37 5.89
C TYR A 353 9.46 -8.30 5.58
N GLN A 354 9.32 -7.11 6.17
CA GLN A 354 10.36 -6.08 6.05
C GLN A 354 11.67 -6.54 6.67
N ALA A 355 11.62 -7.16 7.85
CA ALA A 355 12.81 -7.57 8.58
C ALA A 355 13.65 -8.62 7.82
N ILE A 356 13.01 -9.55 7.11
CA ILE A 356 13.70 -10.62 6.37
C ILE A 356 14.07 -10.26 4.93
N ASN A 357 13.57 -9.13 4.42
CA ASN A 357 13.88 -8.69 3.06
C ASN A 357 15.33 -8.25 2.95
N SER A 358 16.17 -9.10 2.34
CA SER A 358 17.59 -8.85 2.12
C SER A 358 17.89 -8.05 0.85
N GLU A 359 16.88 -7.76 0.05
CA GLU A 359 17.03 -7.02 -1.19
C GLU A 359 16.63 -5.57 -1.04
N VAL A 360 17.37 -4.69 -1.68
CA VAL A 360 17.10 -3.26 -1.83
C VAL A 360 17.16 -2.93 -3.31
N ASN A 361 16.04 -2.54 -3.86
CA ASN A 361 15.91 -2.21 -5.27
C ASN A 361 15.48 -0.75 -5.43
N SER A 362 16.29 0.01 -6.14
CA SER A 362 16.03 1.41 -6.44
C SER A 362 16.01 1.61 -7.94
N VAL A 363 14.97 2.26 -8.43
CA VAL A 363 14.81 2.56 -9.86
C VAL A 363 14.25 3.97 -10.02
N ALA A 364 14.80 4.69 -10.99
CA ALA A 364 14.25 5.94 -11.47
C ALA A 364 14.25 5.92 -12.99
N PHE A 365 13.15 6.28 -13.62
CA PHE A 365 13.08 6.33 -15.07
C PHE A 365 12.15 7.42 -15.58
N LEU A 366 12.48 7.90 -16.76
CA LEU A 366 11.61 8.72 -17.61
C LEU A 366 11.21 7.88 -18.81
N THR A 367 9.94 7.78 -19.11
CA THR A 367 9.44 7.04 -20.27
C THR A 367 8.55 7.91 -21.16
N LYS A 368 8.73 7.77 -22.46
CA LYS A 368 7.86 8.31 -23.50
C LYS A 368 7.48 7.19 -24.45
N ASN A 369 6.17 7.00 -24.58
CA ASN A 369 5.62 6.09 -25.59
C ASN A 369 5.08 6.92 -26.76
N TYR A 370 5.43 6.56 -27.96
CA TYR A 370 4.98 7.23 -29.19
C TYR A 370 4.86 6.22 -30.32
N ASP A 371 3.69 6.12 -30.91
CA ASP A 371 3.39 5.27 -32.09
C ASP A 371 3.94 3.82 -31.96
N GLY A 372 3.74 3.19 -30.80
CA GLY A 372 4.22 1.83 -30.54
C GLY A 372 5.72 1.70 -30.28
N TYR A 373 6.45 2.80 -30.17
CA TYR A 373 7.82 2.86 -29.65
C TYR A 373 7.82 3.30 -28.21
N SER A 374 8.74 2.76 -27.44
CA SER A 374 9.03 3.17 -26.06
C SER A 374 10.46 3.67 -25.97
N PHE A 375 10.62 4.83 -25.35
CA PHE A 375 11.91 5.45 -25.08
C PHE A 375 12.02 5.65 -23.57
N ASN A 376 13.05 5.09 -22.95
CA ASN A 376 13.25 5.11 -21.52
C ASN A 376 14.65 5.63 -21.19
N LEU A 377 14.74 6.55 -20.28
CA LEU A 377 15.97 6.89 -19.59
C LEU A 377 15.90 6.30 -18.18
N LEU A 378 16.75 5.34 -17.87
CA LEU A 378 16.69 4.52 -16.66
C LEU A 378 17.97 4.65 -15.84
N ALA A 379 17.83 4.77 -14.53
CA ALA A 379 18.90 4.52 -13.57
C ALA A 379 18.39 3.57 -12.48
N SER A 380 19.19 2.57 -12.13
CA SER A 380 18.79 1.65 -11.07
C SER A 380 19.97 1.19 -10.22
N ARG A 381 19.64 0.78 -9.01
CA ARG A 381 20.58 0.18 -8.06
C ARG A 381 19.92 -1.03 -7.42
N TYR A 382 20.53 -2.17 -7.55
CA TYR A 382 20.15 -3.41 -6.88
C TYR A 382 21.21 -3.77 -5.84
N GLN A 383 20.78 -4.10 -4.62
CA GLN A 383 21.63 -4.61 -3.56
C GLN A 383 21.01 -5.88 -2.99
N ASN A 384 21.82 -6.90 -2.81
CA ASN A 384 21.43 -8.13 -2.15
C ASN A 384 22.38 -8.40 -0.99
N PHE A 385 21.88 -8.23 0.22
CA PHE A 385 22.62 -8.49 1.46
C PHE A 385 22.66 -9.99 1.72
N GLN A 386 23.86 -10.56 1.67
CA GLN A 386 24.07 -12.00 1.83
C GLN A 386 24.00 -12.43 3.29
N SER A 387 24.41 -11.56 4.20
CA SER A 387 24.32 -11.77 5.65
C SER A 387 24.19 -10.43 6.41
N PRO A 388 23.95 -10.47 7.73
CA PRO A 388 23.98 -9.28 8.57
C PRO A 388 25.37 -8.63 8.72
N THR A 389 26.43 -9.27 8.23
CA THR A 389 27.79 -8.76 8.31
C THR A 389 27.95 -7.52 7.45
N LYS A 390 28.62 -6.51 7.98
CA LYS A 390 28.85 -5.25 7.25
C LYS A 390 29.74 -5.51 6.01
N GLY A 391 29.26 -5.04 4.85
CA GLY A 391 29.95 -5.19 3.57
C GLY A 391 29.64 -6.49 2.83
N ASP A 392 28.88 -7.41 3.44
CA ASP A 392 28.45 -8.65 2.79
C ASP A 392 27.21 -8.39 1.92
N VAL A 393 27.40 -7.66 0.84
CA VAL A 393 26.34 -7.21 -0.07
C VAL A 393 26.85 -7.24 -1.52
N ILE A 394 26.06 -7.86 -2.39
CA ILE A 394 26.24 -7.74 -3.83
C ILE A 394 25.50 -6.48 -4.27
N SER A 395 26.21 -5.58 -4.95
CA SER A 395 25.64 -4.33 -5.47
C SER A 395 25.80 -4.28 -6.98
N ILE A 396 24.71 -3.99 -7.68
CA ILE A 396 24.70 -3.79 -9.13
C ILE A 396 24.07 -2.43 -9.39
N PHE A 397 24.77 -1.61 -10.18
CA PHE A 397 24.28 -0.30 -10.59
C PHE A 397 24.10 -0.27 -12.09
N HIS A 398 23.00 0.30 -12.54
CA HIS A 398 22.81 0.81 -13.88
C HIS A 398 22.88 2.33 -13.77
N THR A 399 23.97 2.91 -14.28
CA THR A 399 24.06 4.35 -14.49
C THR A 399 23.04 4.74 -15.55
N PRO A 400 22.72 6.02 -15.75
CA PRO A 400 21.72 6.38 -16.73
C PRO A 400 21.91 5.62 -18.05
N SER A 401 20.94 4.78 -18.38
CA SER A 401 20.87 4.05 -19.63
C SER A 401 19.70 4.57 -20.47
N PHE A 402 19.91 4.62 -21.76
CA PHE A 402 18.85 4.90 -22.74
C PHE A 402 18.41 3.57 -23.33
N ASP A 403 17.18 3.19 -23.03
CA ASP A 403 16.55 1.97 -23.52
C ASP A 403 15.45 2.34 -24.51
N THR A 404 15.40 1.68 -25.65
CA THR A 404 14.34 1.87 -26.66
C THR A 404 13.85 0.52 -27.14
N SER A 405 12.56 0.44 -27.38
CA SER A 405 11.92 -0.78 -27.88
C SER A 405 10.72 -0.45 -28.76
N SER A 406 10.30 -1.40 -29.57
CA SER A 406 9.06 -1.33 -30.34
C SER A 406 8.15 -2.50 -30.02
N VAL A 407 6.83 -2.28 -30.11
CA VAL A 407 5.87 -3.39 -30.23
C VAL A 407 6.08 -4.11 -31.57
N ASP A 408 5.53 -5.32 -31.71
CA ASP A 408 5.53 -6.03 -32.99
C ASP A 408 4.80 -5.19 -34.06
N ARG A 409 5.51 -4.79 -35.09
CA ARG A 409 5.01 -3.96 -36.20
C ARG A 409 4.88 -4.80 -37.45
N SER A 410 3.73 -4.77 -38.09
CA SER A 410 3.52 -5.49 -39.32
C SER A 410 4.34 -4.87 -40.49
N VAL A 411 5.00 -5.72 -41.24
CA VAL A 411 5.55 -5.33 -42.54
C VAL A 411 4.39 -5.19 -43.51
N ALA A 412 4.25 -4.02 -44.13
CA ALA A 412 3.09 -3.65 -44.94
C ALA A 412 2.70 -4.74 -45.95
N GLY A 413 1.43 -5.18 -45.93
CA GLY A 413 0.90 -6.19 -46.85
C GLY A 413 1.33 -7.64 -46.57
N THR A 414 2.07 -7.89 -45.47
CA THR A 414 2.55 -9.23 -45.14
C THR A 414 2.08 -9.71 -43.79
N ARG A 415 2.36 -10.97 -43.45
CA ARG A 415 2.16 -11.54 -42.11
C ARG A 415 3.43 -11.54 -41.29
N PHE A 416 4.45 -10.82 -41.73
CA PHE A 416 5.67 -10.60 -40.96
C PHE A 416 5.51 -9.47 -39.99
N PHE A 417 6.05 -9.65 -38.80
CA PHE A 417 6.12 -8.64 -37.75
C PHE A 417 7.56 -8.46 -37.36
N TRP A 418 7.97 -7.22 -37.20
CA TRP A 418 9.30 -6.89 -36.71
C TRP A 418 9.19 -6.09 -35.41
N SER A 419 10.14 -6.30 -34.53
CA SER A 419 10.30 -5.54 -33.30
C SER A 419 11.77 -5.49 -32.93
N TYR A 420 12.13 -4.57 -32.05
CA TYR A 420 13.47 -4.49 -31.52
C TYR A 420 13.45 -4.03 -30.08
N ASP A 421 14.50 -4.34 -29.35
CA ASP A 421 14.93 -3.68 -28.13
C ASP A 421 16.42 -3.32 -28.26
N ALA A 422 16.77 -2.13 -27.77
CA ALA A 422 18.14 -1.65 -27.74
C ALA A 422 18.39 -0.85 -26.46
N SER A 423 19.63 -0.91 -25.98
CA SER A 423 20.06 -0.27 -24.73
C SER A 423 21.47 0.25 -24.88
N LEU A 424 21.66 1.46 -24.40
CA LEU A 424 22.99 2.08 -24.28
C LEU A 424 23.12 2.65 -22.87
N GLY A 425 24.12 2.18 -22.08
CA GLY A 425 24.30 2.68 -20.73
C GLY A 425 25.55 2.14 -20.07
N GLY A 426 25.76 2.57 -18.83
CA GLY A 426 26.81 2.05 -17.99
C GLY A 426 26.26 1.12 -16.93
N VAL A 427 27.00 0.10 -16.59
CA VAL A 427 26.72 -0.85 -15.53
C VAL A 427 27.93 -1.05 -14.66
N SER A 428 27.74 -1.38 -13.38
CA SER A 428 28.86 -1.79 -12.51
C SER A 428 28.39 -2.82 -11.50
N ARG A 429 29.32 -3.63 -11.02
CA ARG A 429 29.06 -4.67 -10.02
C ARG A 429 30.16 -4.71 -8.98
N ASP A 430 29.74 -4.76 -7.72
CA ASP A 430 30.61 -4.93 -6.56
C ASP A 430 30.10 -6.11 -5.73
N ASN A 431 30.94 -7.14 -5.57
CA ASN A 431 30.64 -8.28 -4.72
C ASN A 431 31.35 -8.11 -3.37
N PRO A 432 30.84 -8.71 -2.29
CA PRO A 432 31.39 -8.54 -0.97
C PRO A 432 32.79 -9.10 -0.85
N THR A 433 33.62 -8.38 -0.10
CA THR A 433 34.88 -8.89 0.42
C THR A 433 34.59 -9.65 1.71
N VAL A 434 34.22 -10.91 1.62
CA VAL A 434 34.06 -11.73 2.81
C VAL A 434 35.41 -12.27 3.24
N ASN A 435 35.96 -11.74 4.32
CA ASN A 435 36.94 -12.47 5.11
C ASN A 435 36.16 -13.61 5.81
N SER A 436 36.04 -14.74 5.13
CA SER A 436 35.43 -15.93 5.73
C SER A 436 36.32 -16.41 6.87
N THR A 437 35.99 -16.01 8.07
CA THR A 437 36.53 -16.57 9.30
C THR A 437 36.05 -18.01 9.57
N SER A 438 35.20 -18.55 8.73
CA SER A 438 34.79 -19.95 8.75
C SER A 438 35.74 -20.82 7.92
N GLY A 439 37.03 -20.84 8.24
CA GLY A 439 38.03 -21.85 7.93
C GLY A 439 38.02 -22.69 6.62
N LEU A 440 37.07 -22.48 5.72
CA LEU A 440 36.83 -23.32 4.55
C LEU A 440 37.25 -22.71 3.20
N LEU A 441 37.51 -21.38 3.12
CA LEU A 441 38.10 -20.78 1.94
C LEU A 441 38.87 -19.50 2.31
N PRO A 442 40.21 -19.43 2.17
CA PRO A 442 40.96 -18.21 2.21
C PRO A 442 41.01 -17.63 0.80
N THR A 443 40.00 -16.89 0.40
CA THR A 443 40.11 -16.05 -0.80
C THR A 443 39.32 -14.78 -0.59
N SER A 444 40.01 -13.76 -0.16
CA SER A 444 39.62 -12.37 -0.33
C SER A 444 39.74 -11.97 -1.80
N SER A 445 38.89 -12.52 -2.67
CA SER A 445 38.76 -11.95 -4.01
C SER A 445 37.62 -10.97 -4.01
N THR A 446 37.97 -9.69 -3.92
CA THR A 446 37.05 -8.61 -4.26
C THR A 446 36.75 -8.68 -5.75
N PHE A 447 35.60 -9.16 -6.11
CA PHE A 447 35.12 -8.98 -7.47
C PHE A 447 34.51 -7.58 -7.57
N ARG A 448 35.18 -6.70 -8.27
CA ARG A 448 34.68 -5.35 -8.51
C ARG A 448 35.03 -4.93 -9.93
N THR A 449 34.01 -4.56 -10.69
CA THR A 449 34.17 -3.99 -12.03
C THR A 449 34.61 -2.52 -11.93
N ALA A 450 34.96 -1.89 -13.06
CA ALA A 450 35.06 -0.46 -13.15
C ALA A 450 33.76 0.21 -12.64
N ASP A 451 33.85 1.45 -12.20
CA ASP A 451 32.70 2.23 -11.71
C ASP A 451 31.66 2.41 -12.83
N ILE A 452 32.08 2.41 -14.08
CA ILE A 452 31.23 2.44 -15.27
C ILE A 452 31.79 1.48 -16.31
N VAL A 453 31.10 0.36 -16.52
CA VAL A 453 31.31 -0.53 -17.67
C VAL A 453 30.29 -0.11 -18.73
N GLY A 454 30.73 0.39 -19.85
CA GLY A 454 29.85 0.74 -20.97
C GLY A 454 29.25 -0.52 -21.55
N ARG A 455 27.95 -0.56 -21.74
CA ARG A 455 27.23 -1.62 -22.42
C ARG A 455 26.34 -1.06 -23.51
N PHE A 456 26.47 -1.60 -24.72
CA PHE A 456 25.58 -1.35 -25.84
C PHE A 456 24.96 -2.68 -26.25
N ASP A 457 23.66 -2.78 -26.33
CA ASP A 457 22.91 -3.99 -26.65
C ASP A 457 21.85 -3.67 -27.72
N VAL A 458 21.75 -4.46 -28.75
CA VAL A 458 20.73 -4.35 -29.77
C VAL A 458 20.18 -5.72 -30.15
N HIS A 459 18.85 -5.84 -30.19
CA HIS A 459 18.18 -7.11 -30.39
C HIS A 459 16.97 -6.96 -31.31
N PRO A 460 17.17 -6.92 -32.66
CA PRO A 460 16.08 -6.95 -33.62
C PRO A 460 15.49 -8.34 -33.75
N ARG A 461 14.18 -8.41 -33.91
CA ARG A 461 13.40 -9.65 -34.05
C ARG A 461 12.49 -9.57 -35.26
N LEU A 462 12.32 -10.70 -35.94
CA LEU A 462 11.38 -10.86 -37.03
C LEU A 462 10.54 -12.11 -36.77
N SER A 463 9.24 -11.97 -36.71
CA SER A 463 8.32 -13.07 -36.50
C SER A 463 7.30 -13.18 -37.65
N TYR A 464 6.78 -14.38 -37.85
CA TYR A 464 5.75 -14.66 -38.83
C TYR A 464 4.59 -15.38 -38.14
N SER A 465 3.34 -14.95 -38.37
CA SER A 465 2.20 -15.59 -37.73
C SER A 465 1.34 -16.34 -38.74
N LEU A 466 1.33 -17.64 -38.63
CA LEU A 466 0.48 -18.56 -39.38
C LEU A 466 -0.67 -19.05 -38.50
N VAL A 467 -1.90 -18.66 -38.85
CA VAL A 467 -3.10 -19.11 -38.16
C VAL A 467 -4.01 -19.80 -39.17
N GLY A 468 -4.39 -21.04 -38.89
CA GLY A 468 -5.30 -21.78 -39.74
C GLY A 468 -5.88 -23.02 -39.07
N LYS A 469 -7.20 -23.29 -39.25
CA LYS A 469 -7.89 -24.45 -38.67
C LYS A 469 -7.65 -24.64 -37.17
N GLY A 470 -7.52 -23.54 -36.41
CA GLY A 470 -7.25 -23.57 -34.98
C GLY A 470 -5.79 -23.75 -34.57
N TRP A 471 -4.89 -24.02 -35.52
CA TRP A 471 -3.44 -24.06 -35.29
C TRP A 471 -2.83 -22.67 -35.38
N THR A 472 -1.88 -22.38 -34.50
CA THR A 472 -1.02 -21.20 -34.58
C THR A 472 0.43 -21.66 -34.63
N PHE A 473 1.16 -21.21 -35.65
CA PHE A 473 2.59 -21.37 -35.76
C PHE A 473 3.22 -19.99 -35.81
N ARG A 474 4.12 -19.71 -34.88
CA ARG A 474 4.84 -18.44 -34.83
C ARG A 474 6.34 -18.71 -34.80
N PRO A 475 6.99 -18.85 -35.95
CA PRO A 475 8.45 -18.80 -36.05
C PRO A 475 8.90 -17.35 -35.79
N GLU A 476 10.02 -17.24 -35.09
CA GLU A 476 10.71 -15.97 -34.83
C GLU A 476 12.21 -16.21 -34.96
N ILE A 477 12.87 -15.26 -35.59
CA ILE A 477 14.33 -15.18 -35.67
C ILE A 477 14.78 -13.83 -35.08
N ALA A 478 15.89 -13.83 -34.37
CA ALA A 478 16.50 -12.65 -33.82
C ALA A 478 18.01 -12.73 -33.92
N ILE A 479 18.63 -11.56 -33.90
CA ILE A 479 20.07 -11.40 -33.75
C ILE A 479 20.27 -10.49 -32.56
N ARG A 480 21.19 -10.85 -31.68
CA ARG A 480 21.56 -9.98 -30.60
C ARG A 480 23.03 -9.68 -30.66
N ASP A 481 23.36 -8.41 -30.45
CA ASP A 481 24.74 -7.96 -30.37
C ASP A 481 24.90 -7.10 -29.14
N THR A 482 25.83 -7.51 -28.24
CA THR A 482 26.06 -6.82 -26.97
C THR A 482 27.56 -6.56 -26.81
N TYR A 483 27.92 -5.29 -26.83
CA TYR A 483 29.27 -4.82 -26.65
C TYR A 483 29.50 -4.35 -25.20
N TYR A 484 30.64 -4.74 -24.61
CA TYR A 484 31.05 -4.32 -23.27
C TYR A 484 32.43 -3.73 -23.30
N THR A 485 32.65 -2.68 -22.50
CA THR A 485 33.98 -2.06 -22.37
C THR A 485 34.91 -2.78 -21.39
N GLU A 486 34.41 -3.82 -20.72
CA GLU A 486 35.17 -4.62 -19.75
C GLU A 486 34.70 -6.10 -19.83
N GLN A 487 35.60 -7.01 -19.57
CA GLN A 487 35.35 -8.47 -19.51
C GLN A 487 35.87 -9.05 -18.19
N GLN A 488 35.69 -10.34 -17.99
CA GLN A 488 36.28 -11.08 -16.89
C GLN A 488 37.14 -12.26 -17.41
N HIS A 489 38.19 -12.57 -16.67
CA HIS A 489 38.98 -13.79 -16.88
C HIS A 489 38.85 -14.70 -15.65
N VAL A 490 38.87 -16.01 -15.87
CA VAL A 490 38.91 -16.99 -14.79
C VAL A 490 40.35 -17.43 -14.55
N VAL A 491 40.94 -16.94 -13.45
CA VAL A 491 42.31 -17.26 -13.05
C VAL A 491 42.27 -18.11 -11.78
N GLY A 492 42.78 -19.33 -11.85
CA GLY A 492 42.72 -20.27 -10.70
C GLY A 492 41.30 -20.58 -10.22
N GLY A 493 40.31 -20.47 -11.10
CA GLY A 493 38.89 -20.69 -10.74
C GLY A 493 38.19 -19.47 -10.16
N VAL A 494 38.84 -18.32 -10.09
CA VAL A 494 38.24 -17.06 -9.60
C VAL A 494 38.07 -16.11 -10.78
N ALA A 495 36.87 -15.51 -10.90
CA ALA A 495 36.62 -14.49 -11.90
C ALA A 495 37.31 -13.17 -11.50
N VAL A 496 38.03 -12.60 -12.40
CA VAL A 496 38.76 -11.33 -12.23
C VAL A 496 38.37 -10.39 -13.38
N PRO A 497 37.86 -9.19 -13.11
CA PRO A 497 37.58 -8.22 -14.17
C PRO A 497 38.85 -7.74 -14.88
N SER A 498 38.74 -7.51 -16.18
CA SER A 498 39.82 -6.96 -17.03
C SER A 498 39.23 -5.86 -17.91
N GLN A 499 39.98 -4.78 -18.10
CA GLN A 499 39.59 -3.62 -18.92
C GLN A 499 39.63 -3.88 -20.43
N ASP A 500 39.67 -5.12 -20.83
CA ASP A 500 39.63 -5.49 -22.24
C ASP A 500 38.16 -5.50 -22.73
N VAL A 501 37.96 -4.98 -23.90
CA VAL A 501 36.64 -4.95 -24.54
C VAL A 501 36.19 -6.34 -24.99
N ILE A 502 34.93 -6.61 -24.96
CA ILE A 502 34.35 -7.85 -25.45
C ILE A 502 33.03 -7.58 -26.19
N ASN A 503 32.86 -8.30 -27.28
CA ASN A 503 31.58 -8.32 -28.00
C ASN A 503 30.96 -9.73 -27.93
N ARG A 504 29.69 -9.79 -27.61
CA ARG A 504 28.88 -11.01 -27.68
C ARG A 504 27.84 -10.82 -28.78
N HIS A 505 27.85 -11.69 -29.75
CA HIS A 505 26.83 -11.77 -30.78
C HIS A 505 26.23 -13.17 -30.75
N ASP A 506 24.94 -13.23 -30.91
CA ASP A 506 24.21 -14.47 -30.99
C ASP A 506 23.08 -14.40 -32.02
N PHE A 507 22.71 -15.59 -32.50
CA PHE A 507 21.56 -15.83 -33.33
C PHE A 507 20.54 -16.62 -32.53
N GLU A 508 19.31 -16.10 -32.50
CA GLU A 508 18.19 -16.75 -31.82
C GLU A 508 17.13 -17.18 -32.83
N GLY A 509 16.66 -18.41 -32.69
CA GLY A 509 15.51 -18.92 -33.42
C GLY A 509 14.49 -19.50 -32.45
N SER A 510 13.23 -19.16 -32.62
CA SER A 510 12.16 -19.79 -31.87
C SER A 510 10.99 -20.18 -32.74
N LEU A 511 10.29 -21.22 -32.34
CA LEU A 511 9.06 -21.68 -32.99
C LEU A 511 8.03 -22.00 -31.92
N GLU A 512 6.99 -21.19 -31.84
CA GLU A 512 5.84 -21.48 -30.99
C GLU A 512 4.76 -22.18 -31.82
N ILE A 513 4.30 -23.30 -31.32
CA ILE A 513 3.22 -24.11 -31.91
C ILE A 513 2.09 -24.20 -30.89
N ARG A 514 0.92 -23.74 -31.25
CA ARG A 514 -0.31 -23.91 -30.50
C ARG A 514 -1.31 -24.72 -31.30
N PRO A 515 -1.50 -26.00 -30.97
CA PRO A 515 -2.59 -26.80 -31.52
C PRO A 515 -3.97 -26.21 -31.19
N PRO A 516 -5.03 -26.65 -31.89
CA PRO A 516 -6.38 -26.28 -31.55
C PRO A 516 -6.69 -26.57 -30.08
N ALA A 517 -7.27 -25.62 -29.37
CA ALA A 517 -7.77 -25.86 -28.05
C ALA A 517 -8.93 -26.86 -28.09
N LEU A 518 -8.87 -27.87 -27.25
CA LEU A 518 -9.95 -28.84 -27.07
C LEU A 518 -10.94 -28.30 -26.05
N GLY A 519 -12.21 -28.27 -26.39
CA GLY A 519 -13.23 -27.73 -25.46
C GLY A 519 -14.40 -28.69 -25.34
N ARG A 520 -14.84 -28.95 -24.09
CA ARG A 520 -16.06 -29.72 -23.79
C ARG A 520 -16.95 -28.95 -22.84
N ILE A 521 -18.22 -28.89 -23.19
CA ILE A 521 -19.26 -28.38 -22.31
C ILE A 521 -20.00 -29.59 -21.69
N TYR A 522 -20.15 -29.58 -20.39
CA TYR A 522 -20.87 -30.62 -19.66
C TYR A 522 -22.31 -30.20 -19.50
N GLU A 523 -23.22 -31.01 -20.00
CA GLU A 523 -24.67 -30.72 -19.94
C GLU A 523 -25.24 -30.88 -18.53
N THR A 524 -24.69 -31.84 -17.77
CA THR A 524 -25.10 -32.05 -16.38
C THR A 524 -24.49 -30.98 -15.48
N PRO A 525 -25.31 -30.19 -14.76
CA PRO A 525 -24.81 -29.18 -13.86
C PRO A 525 -24.04 -29.78 -12.67
N VAL A 526 -22.93 -29.18 -12.32
CA VAL A 526 -22.16 -29.53 -11.12
C VAL A 526 -22.19 -28.34 -10.17
N LEU A 527 -22.65 -28.54 -8.94
CA LEU A 527 -22.82 -27.50 -7.91
C LEU A 527 -23.55 -26.23 -8.43
N GLY A 528 -24.60 -26.44 -9.24
CA GLY A 528 -25.41 -25.34 -9.80
C GLY A 528 -24.74 -24.58 -10.94
N HIS A 529 -23.60 -25.07 -11.47
CA HIS A 529 -22.91 -24.44 -12.59
C HIS A 529 -22.91 -25.38 -13.80
N ARG A 530 -23.13 -24.80 -14.99
CA ARG A 530 -22.79 -25.43 -16.26
C ARG A 530 -21.31 -25.27 -16.50
N LEU A 531 -20.58 -26.35 -16.70
CA LEU A 531 -19.13 -26.36 -16.81
C LEU A 531 -18.68 -26.41 -18.26
N LYS A 532 -17.58 -25.67 -18.56
CA LYS A 532 -16.83 -25.80 -19.81
C LYS A 532 -15.36 -26.06 -19.44
N HIS A 533 -14.81 -27.17 -19.90
CA HIS A 533 -13.39 -27.50 -19.79
C HIS A 533 -12.70 -27.22 -21.11
N THR A 534 -11.55 -26.53 -21.08
CA THR A 534 -10.67 -26.33 -22.23
C THR A 534 -9.29 -26.88 -21.94
N ILE A 535 -8.67 -27.48 -22.92
CA ILE A 535 -7.28 -27.99 -22.90
C ILE A 535 -6.55 -27.25 -24.00
N GLU A 536 -5.51 -26.51 -23.63
CA GLU A 536 -4.73 -25.63 -24.50
C GLU A 536 -3.27 -26.11 -24.51
N PRO A 537 -2.87 -26.99 -25.43
CA PRO A 537 -1.49 -27.42 -25.55
C PRO A 537 -0.63 -26.33 -26.20
N ARG A 538 0.65 -26.30 -25.79
CA ARG A 538 1.65 -25.37 -26.32
C ARG A 538 3.01 -26.07 -26.41
N VAL A 539 3.71 -25.87 -27.51
CA VAL A 539 5.08 -26.31 -27.70
C VAL A 539 5.90 -25.10 -28.14
N ILE A 540 7.02 -24.85 -27.47
CA ILE A 540 7.98 -23.82 -27.88
C ILE A 540 9.33 -24.47 -28.07
N TYR A 541 9.89 -24.36 -29.24
CA TYR A 541 11.29 -24.71 -29.51
C TYR A 541 12.10 -23.42 -29.52
N ARG A 542 13.24 -23.39 -28.84
CA ARG A 542 14.19 -22.27 -28.83
C ARG A 542 15.59 -22.77 -29.14
N TYR A 543 16.27 -22.03 -29.97
CA TYR A 543 17.66 -22.27 -30.35
C TYR A 543 18.43 -20.96 -30.27
N VAL A 544 19.55 -20.98 -29.52
CA VAL A 544 20.48 -19.85 -29.41
C VAL A 544 21.89 -20.38 -29.69
N THR A 545 22.62 -19.67 -30.52
CA THR A 545 24.00 -20.03 -30.90
C THR A 545 24.83 -18.79 -31.16
N GLY A 546 26.16 -18.94 -31.08
CA GLY A 546 27.13 -17.86 -31.28
C GLY A 546 27.71 -17.28 -29.99
N VAL A 547 27.22 -17.68 -28.82
CA VAL A 547 27.78 -17.24 -27.53
C VAL A 547 28.98 -18.13 -27.18
N ASP A 548 30.15 -17.82 -27.72
CA ASP A 548 31.38 -18.64 -27.51
C ASP A 548 32.21 -18.11 -26.32
N ASN A 549 31.95 -16.91 -25.86
CA ASN A 549 32.69 -16.20 -24.82
C ASN A 549 31.93 -16.04 -23.50
N PHE A 550 30.95 -16.86 -23.22
CA PHE A 550 30.06 -16.79 -22.05
C PHE A 550 30.81 -16.65 -20.71
N SER A 551 31.94 -17.35 -20.53
CA SER A 551 32.74 -17.30 -19.30
C SER A 551 33.46 -15.95 -19.09
N GLN A 552 33.62 -15.19 -20.16
CA GLN A 552 34.30 -13.88 -20.14
C GLN A 552 33.31 -12.72 -19.97
N ILE A 553 32.00 -12.95 -20.14
CA ILE A 553 30.96 -11.93 -19.96
C ILE A 553 30.75 -11.63 -18.48
N LEU A 554 30.82 -10.36 -18.14
CA LEU A 554 30.36 -9.85 -16.82
C LEU A 554 28.85 -9.98 -16.71
N ARG A 555 28.33 -10.18 -15.50
CA ARG A 555 26.91 -10.40 -15.25
C ARG A 555 26.33 -9.34 -14.36
N PHE A 556 25.40 -8.57 -14.90
CA PHE A 556 24.71 -7.49 -14.23
C PHE A 556 23.21 -7.77 -14.16
N ASP A 557 22.62 -8.25 -15.26
CA ASP A 557 21.17 -8.53 -15.38
C ASP A 557 20.90 -9.76 -16.29
N GLU A 558 19.64 -9.94 -16.67
CA GLU A 558 19.18 -11.05 -17.53
C GLU A 558 19.77 -11.02 -18.94
N ARG A 559 20.16 -9.86 -19.44
CA ARG A 559 20.77 -9.74 -20.78
C ARG A 559 22.11 -10.47 -20.86
N ASP A 560 22.85 -10.47 -19.75
CA ASP A 560 24.22 -10.99 -19.68
C ASP A 560 24.28 -12.51 -19.46
N ILE A 561 23.15 -13.14 -19.12
CA ILE A 561 23.08 -14.58 -18.90
C ILE A 561 22.58 -15.37 -20.10
N VAL A 562 22.44 -14.74 -21.26
CA VAL A 562 22.13 -15.43 -22.51
C VAL A 562 23.29 -16.34 -22.90
N SER A 563 22.99 -17.58 -23.25
CA SER A 563 24.01 -18.58 -23.63
C SER A 563 23.44 -19.54 -24.69
N ASN A 564 24.33 -20.26 -25.39
CA ASN A 564 23.94 -21.25 -26.37
C ASN A 564 23.00 -22.28 -25.77
N THR A 565 21.86 -22.49 -26.40
CA THR A 565 20.87 -23.49 -25.98
C THR A 565 20.11 -24.07 -27.18
N SER A 566 19.70 -25.27 -27.02
CA SER A 566 18.70 -25.92 -27.88
C SER A 566 17.72 -26.61 -26.97
N GLU A 567 16.51 -26.10 -26.89
CA GLU A 567 15.52 -26.54 -25.93
C GLU A 567 14.11 -26.55 -26.50
N ALA A 568 13.32 -27.49 -26.04
CA ALA A 568 11.89 -27.58 -26.33
C ALA A 568 11.11 -27.53 -25.02
N GLU A 569 10.14 -26.63 -24.95
CA GLU A 569 9.18 -26.51 -23.85
C GLU A 569 7.85 -27.09 -24.31
N VAL A 570 7.33 -28.04 -23.56
CA VAL A 570 5.99 -28.59 -23.77
C VAL A 570 5.14 -28.22 -22.57
N GLY A 571 4.00 -27.62 -22.83
CA GLY A 571 3.05 -27.21 -21.79
C GLY A 571 1.61 -27.48 -22.21
N VAL A 572 0.78 -27.70 -21.22
CA VAL A 572 -0.67 -27.85 -21.35
C VAL A 572 -1.36 -27.02 -20.29
N ILE A 573 -2.28 -26.16 -20.71
CA ILE A 573 -3.12 -25.37 -19.82
C ILE A 573 -4.52 -25.96 -19.85
N ASN A 574 -5.02 -26.38 -18.70
CA ASN A 574 -6.38 -26.83 -18.50
C ASN A 574 -7.17 -25.72 -17.79
N ARG A 575 -8.27 -25.26 -18.40
CA ARG A 575 -9.15 -24.26 -17.80
C ARG A 575 -10.55 -24.80 -17.61
N LEU A 576 -11.10 -24.58 -16.46
CA LEU A 576 -12.47 -24.94 -16.14
C LEU A 576 -13.27 -23.64 -15.90
N TYR A 577 -14.27 -23.43 -16.73
CA TYR A 577 -15.20 -22.31 -16.62
C TYR A 577 -16.53 -22.80 -16.09
N GLY A 578 -17.15 -22.00 -15.24
CA GLY A 578 -18.49 -22.24 -14.72
C GLY A 578 -19.41 -21.07 -14.98
N LYS A 579 -20.64 -21.37 -15.41
CA LYS A 579 -21.73 -20.41 -15.52
C LYS A 579 -22.89 -20.87 -14.63
N ARG A 580 -23.35 -20.02 -13.72
CA ARG A 580 -24.51 -20.34 -12.87
C ARG A 580 -25.75 -20.49 -13.71
N LEU A 581 -26.58 -21.49 -13.37
CA LEU A 581 -27.82 -21.77 -14.08
C LEU A 581 -28.97 -20.85 -13.65
N HIS A 582 -28.95 -20.40 -12.42
CA HIS A 582 -29.94 -19.48 -11.89
C HIS A 582 -29.29 -18.13 -11.61
N PRO A 583 -29.63 -17.09 -12.38
CA PRO A 583 -29.14 -15.75 -12.11
C PRO A 583 -29.68 -15.29 -10.74
N HIS A 584 -28.82 -14.62 -9.98
CA HIS A 584 -29.24 -13.95 -8.75
C HIS A 584 -30.06 -12.72 -9.15
N CYS A 585 -31.35 -12.76 -8.92
CA CYS A 585 -32.24 -11.61 -9.13
C CYS A 585 -32.25 -10.80 -7.83
N SER A 586 -31.77 -9.54 -7.85
CA SER A 586 -31.96 -8.64 -6.72
C SER A 586 -33.38 -8.04 -6.74
N ASP A 587 -34.02 -8.02 -5.58
CA ASP A 587 -35.32 -7.35 -5.38
C ASP A 587 -35.17 -5.82 -5.20
N GLU A 588 -34.09 -5.20 -5.65
CA GLU A 588 -33.91 -3.75 -5.61
C GLU A 588 -34.93 -3.08 -6.57
N LYS A 589 -35.79 -2.26 -6.00
CA LYS A 589 -36.78 -1.44 -6.73
C LYS A 589 -36.00 -0.53 -7.72
N PRO A 590 -36.46 -0.44 -8.98
CA PRO A 590 -35.84 0.47 -9.93
C PRO A 590 -36.02 1.92 -9.48
N THR A 591 -34.93 2.68 -9.42
CA THR A 591 -34.96 4.14 -9.22
C THR A 591 -35.77 4.76 -10.36
N ALA A 592 -36.75 5.55 -10.03
CA ALA A 592 -37.71 6.17 -10.96
C ALA A 592 -36.99 6.91 -12.11
N VAL A 593 -37.21 6.45 -13.33
CA VAL A 593 -36.98 7.21 -14.54
C VAL A 593 -38.26 7.99 -14.86
N THR A 594 -38.08 9.27 -15.08
CA THR A 594 -39.08 10.29 -15.39
C THR A 594 -40.15 9.81 -16.38
N GLU A 595 -41.43 10.07 -16.03
CA GLU A 595 -42.60 9.79 -16.82
C GLU A 595 -42.60 10.56 -18.16
N GLU A 596 -42.64 9.84 -19.26
CA GLU A 596 -43.32 10.31 -20.48
C GLU A 596 -44.66 9.57 -20.64
N LYS A 597 -45.71 10.36 -20.79
CA LYS A 597 -47.11 9.94 -20.85
C LYS A 597 -47.44 8.98 -21.98
N GLY A 598 -48.08 7.87 -21.60
CA GLY A 598 -49.09 7.23 -22.44
C GLY A 598 -48.81 5.86 -23.01
N LYS A 599 -49.03 4.82 -22.20
CA LYS A 599 -49.87 3.64 -22.53
C LYS A 599 -49.82 2.62 -21.41
N SER A 600 -50.96 2.31 -20.88
CA SER A 600 -51.18 1.24 -19.88
C SER A 600 -50.81 -0.12 -20.50
N LEU A 601 -49.70 -0.69 -20.04
CA LEU A 601 -49.44 -2.13 -20.12
C LEU A 601 -49.21 -2.59 -18.69
N LYS A 602 -49.87 -3.72 -18.33
CA LYS A 602 -49.82 -4.32 -17.01
C LYS A 602 -48.38 -4.56 -16.62
N ASP A 603 -47.91 -3.87 -15.57
CA ASP A 603 -46.57 -3.98 -15.03
C ASP A 603 -46.43 -5.33 -14.31
N GLU A 604 -45.83 -6.32 -14.97
CA GLU A 604 -45.04 -7.32 -14.26
C GLU A 604 -43.71 -6.68 -13.88
N PRO A 605 -43.28 -6.77 -12.61
CA PRO A 605 -41.99 -6.22 -12.22
C PRO A 605 -40.89 -6.95 -12.99
N LEU A 606 -40.18 -6.23 -13.87
CA LEU A 606 -38.97 -6.69 -14.53
C LEU A 606 -37.96 -7.01 -13.44
N LYS A 607 -37.77 -8.28 -13.14
CA LYS A 607 -36.69 -8.75 -12.27
C LYS A 607 -35.37 -8.41 -12.96
N ASN A 608 -34.61 -7.51 -12.40
CA ASN A 608 -33.24 -7.22 -12.82
C ASN A 608 -32.38 -8.46 -12.48
N CYS A 609 -32.31 -9.40 -13.40
CA CYS A 609 -31.49 -10.59 -13.29
C CYS A 609 -30.12 -10.27 -13.91
N SER A 610 -29.06 -10.13 -13.10
CA SER A 610 -27.72 -10.02 -13.61
C SER A 610 -27.36 -11.34 -14.32
N ASN A 611 -27.14 -11.27 -15.64
CA ASN A 611 -26.55 -12.37 -16.39
C ASN A 611 -25.09 -12.52 -15.91
N GLU A 612 -24.85 -13.38 -14.93
CA GLU A 612 -23.48 -13.70 -14.54
C GLU A 612 -22.76 -14.32 -15.75
N ASN A 613 -21.73 -13.66 -16.19
CA ASN A 613 -20.85 -14.16 -17.22
C ASN A 613 -20.15 -15.44 -16.73
N ALA A 614 -19.83 -16.35 -17.65
CA ALA A 614 -19.02 -17.50 -17.31
C ALA A 614 -17.68 -17.06 -16.72
N ARG A 615 -17.32 -17.59 -15.55
CA ARG A 615 -16.04 -17.30 -14.88
C ARG A 615 -15.13 -18.51 -14.90
N GLU A 616 -13.82 -18.27 -14.90
CA GLU A 616 -12.85 -19.33 -14.69
C GLU A 616 -12.91 -19.79 -13.23
N ILE A 617 -13.10 -21.09 -13.02
CA ILE A 617 -13.16 -21.72 -11.70
C ILE A 617 -11.83 -22.35 -11.35
N ALA A 618 -11.17 -22.94 -12.33
CA ALA A 618 -9.87 -23.58 -12.15
C ALA A 618 -9.00 -23.38 -13.39
N ASN A 619 -7.72 -23.23 -13.11
CA ASN A 619 -6.65 -23.20 -14.09
C ASN A 619 -5.54 -24.13 -13.62
N TRP A 620 -5.15 -25.08 -14.47
CA TRP A 620 -4.06 -25.98 -14.20
C TRP A 620 -3.09 -25.99 -15.38
N GLU A 621 -1.89 -25.49 -15.17
CA GLU A 621 -0.79 -25.45 -16.12
C GLU A 621 0.25 -26.49 -15.72
N VAL A 622 0.64 -27.34 -16.67
CA VAL A 622 1.75 -28.29 -16.51
C VAL A 622 2.71 -28.11 -17.67
N GLY A 623 4.00 -28.07 -17.37
CA GLY A 623 5.00 -27.94 -18.41
C GLY A 623 6.34 -28.52 -18.01
N GLN A 624 7.15 -28.83 -19.00
CA GLN A 624 8.52 -29.32 -18.86
C GLN A 624 9.36 -28.89 -20.05
N LYS A 625 10.64 -28.63 -19.80
CA LYS A 625 11.61 -28.39 -20.86
C LYS A 625 12.52 -29.58 -21.10
N TYR A 626 12.79 -29.84 -22.36
CA TYR A 626 13.80 -30.77 -22.82
C TYR A 626 14.98 -30.01 -23.41
N TYR A 627 16.18 -30.27 -22.94
CA TYR A 627 17.42 -29.67 -23.41
C TYR A 627 18.14 -30.72 -24.29
N PHE A 628 18.31 -30.42 -25.57
CA PHE A 628 18.95 -31.29 -26.50
C PHE A 628 20.45 -31.43 -26.19
N ASN A 629 21.08 -30.38 -25.68
CA ASN A 629 22.44 -30.43 -25.18
C ASN A 629 22.46 -30.40 -23.65
N ARG A 630 23.05 -31.41 -23.00
CA ARG A 630 23.13 -31.58 -21.54
C ARG A 630 23.95 -30.48 -20.88
N SER A 631 25.07 -30.10 -21.47
CA SER A 631 26.04 -29.20 -20.90
C SER A 631 25.87 -27.77 -21.36
N PHE A 632 25.02 -27.51 -22.31
CA PHE A 632 24.88 -26.27 -23.06
C PHE A 632 26.10 -25.32 -22.95
N GLY A 633 26.51 -24.71 -24.10
CA GLY A 633 27.75 -23.97 -24.20
C GLY A 633 27.71 -22.70 -23.35
N GLY A 634 28.58 -22.59 -22.34
CA GLY A 634 28.70 -21.39 -21.57
C GLY A 634 28.67 -21.59 -20.05
N ALA A 635 29.00 -22.80 -19.59
CA ALA A 635 29.14 -23.04 -18.16
C ALA A 635 30.36 -22.29 -17.58
N LEU A 636 30.17 -21.60 -16.47
CA LEU A 636 31.27 -21.02 -15.67
C LEU A 636 32.21 -22.10 -15.13
N VAL A 637 31.66 -23.25 -14.85
CA VAL A 637 32.39 -24.43 -14.39
C VAL A 637 32.18 -25.49 -15.44
N PRO A 638 33.25 -25.99 -16.08
CA PRO A 638 33.15 -27.04 -17.09
C PRO A 638 32.37 -28.26 -16.58
N GLY A 639 31.49 -28.79 -17.41
CA GLY A 639 30.65 -29.94 -17.07
C GLY A 639 29.44 -29.64 -16.16
N THR A 640 29.22 -28.40 -15.75
CA THR A 640 28.02 -27.98 -15.01
C THR A 640 27.09 -27.18 -15.92
N ARG A 641 25.81 -27.14 -15.57
CA ARG A 641 24.80 -26.36 -16.28
C ARG A 641 24.61 -25.01 -15.61
N ASN A 642 24.69 -23.95 -16.41
CA ASN A 642 24.35 -22.60 -15.93
C ASN A 642 22.86 -22.40 -15.84
N VAL A 643 22.48 -21.29 -15.12
CA VAL A 643 21.14 -20.77 -15.14
C VAL A 643 20.92 -20.06 -16.47
N LEU A 644 19.84 -20.43 -17.14
CA LEU A 644 19.31 -19.72 -18.31
C LEU A 644 18.14 -18.84 -17.89
N SER A 645 18.01 -17.64 -18.45
CA SER A 645 16.85 -16.77 -18.21
C SER A 645 15.54 -17.49 -18.50
N SER A 646 15.45 -18.18 -19.65
CA SER A 646 14.28 -18.97 -20.01
C SER A 646 13.92 -20.09 -19.02
N THR A 647 14.90 -20.59 -18.27
CA THR A 647 14.65 -21.59 -17.22
C THR A 647 14.19 -20.94 -15.93
N VAL A 648 14.74 -19.79 -15.57
CA VAL A 648 14.28 -18.99 -14.42
C VAL A 648 12.83 -18.56 -14.60
N ASP A 649 12.48 -18.05 -15.79
CA ASP A 649 11.10 -17.66 -16.14
C ASP A 649 10.13 -18.84 -16.03
N PHE A 650 10.58 -20.03 -16.44
CA PHE A 650 9.76 -21.23 -16.40
C PHE A 650 9.61 -21.81 -15.00
N THR A 651 10.70 -21.94 -14.25
CA THR A 651 10.73 -22.61 -12.94
C THR A 651 10.55 -21.67 -11.76
N GLY A 652 10.80 -20.37 -11.95
CA GLY A 652 10.88 -19.38 -10.87
C GLY A 652 12.13 -19.52 -10.00
N ILE A 653 13.00 -20.48 -10.29
CA ILE A 653 14.15 -20.83 -9.44
C ILE A 653 15.37 -21.17 -10.30
N ALA A 654 16.52 -20.63 -9.93
CA ALA A 654 17.78 -20.77 -10.61
C ALA A 654 18.66 -21.87 -9.98
N PHE A 655 18.37 -23.15 -10.23
CA PHE A 655 19.25 -24.20 -9.72
C PHE A 655 19.41 -25.40 -10.66
N LEU A 656 19.93 -25.15 -11.82
CA LEU A 656 20.39 -26.23 -12.67
C LEU A 656 21.90 -26.40 -12.49
N THR A 657 22.30 -27.09 -11.44
CA THR A 657 23.70 -27.34 -11.11
C THR A 657 24.29 -28.55 -11.84
N ASP A 658 23.44 -29.48 -12.27
CA ASP A 658 23.90 -30.71 -12.93
C ASP A 658 23.55 -30.71 -14.42
N PRO A 659 24.43 -31.29 -15.28
CA PRO A 659 24.08 -31.56 -16.67
C PRO A 659 22.83 -32.47 -16.77
N ARG A 660 21.83 -32.04 -17.52
CA ARG A 660 20.56 -32.78 -17.67
C ARG A 660 19.86 -32.47 -18.98
N ASN A 661 19.05 -33.40 -19.45
CA ASN A 661 18.18 -33.18 -20.61
C ASN A 661 16.80 -32.64 -20.22
N LEU A 662 16.31 -32.93 -19.02
CA LEU A 662 14.97 -32.54 -18.57
C LEU A 662 15.04 -31.53 -17.45
N SER A 663 14.26 -30.47 -17.55
CA SER A 663 13.96 -29.57 -16.42
C SER A 663 13.11 -30.28 -15.37
N PRO A 664 12.96 -29.75 -14.16
CA PRO A 664 11.83 -30.11 -13.31
C PRO A 664 10.51 -29.99 -14.06
N VAL A 665 9.54 -30.85 -13.74
CA VAL A 665 8.15 -30.67 -14.16
C VAL A 665 7.57 -29.56 -13.31
N ILE A 666 7.01 -28.53 -13.95
CA ILE A 666 6.32 -27.43 -13.28
C ILE A 666 4.83 -27.67 -13.39
N SER A 667 4.14 -27.63 -12.25
CA SER A 667 2.69 -27.66 -12.16
C SER A 667 2.19 -26.44 -11.41
N ARG A 668 1.30 -25.67 -12.01
CA ARG A 668 0.65 -24.50 -11.42
C ARG A 668 -0.85 -24.72 -11.43
N VAL A 669 -1.46 -24.76 -10.26
CA VAL A 669 -2.90 -24.94 -10.08
C VAL A 669 -3.46 -23.72 -9.38
N ARG A 670 -4.48 -23.13 -9.96
CA ARG A 670 -5.26 -22.06 -9.35
C ARG A 670 -6.73 -22.41 -9.40
N ILE A 671 -7.38 -22.38 -8.26
CA ILE A 671 -8.80 -22.74 -8.13
C ILE A 671 -9.54 -21.62 -7.43
N PHE A 672 -10.66 -21.22 -8.00
CA PHE A 672 -11.61 -20.23 -7.46
C PHE A 672 -12.96 -20.91 -7.22
N PRO A 673 -13.15 -21.67 -6.14
CA PRO A 673 -14.41 -22.38 -5.90
C PRO A 673 -15.62 -21.44 -5.86
N ASN A 674 -15.42 -20.25 -5.30
CA ASN A 674 -16.40 -19.14 -5.25
C ASN A 674 -15.67 -17.79 -5.29
N ALA A 675 -16.43 -16.69 -5.22
CA ALA A 675 -15.84 -15.35 -5.21
C ALA A 675 -15.01 -15.05 -3.95
N SER A 676 -15.19 -15.84 -2.90
CA SER A 676 -14.61 -15.61 -1.57
C SER A 676 -13.47 -16.58 -1.25
N SER A 677 -13.07 -17.47 -2.17
CA SER A 677 -12.00 -18.44 -1.92
C SER A 677 -11.07 -18.59 -3.11
N THR A 678 -9.78 -18.72 -2.80
CA THR A 678 -8.71 -18.92 -3.76
C THR A 678 -7.75 -19.98 -3.22
N ILE A 679 -7.36 -20.90 -4.08
CA ILE A 679 -6.31 -21.89 -3.82
C ILE A 679 -5.29 -21.73 -4.93
N ASP A 680 -4.05 -21.41 -4.57
CA ASP A 680 -2.91 -21.37 -5.48
C ASP A 680 -1.90 -22.42 -5.04
N TRP A 681 -1.48 -23.27 -5.98
CA TRP A 681 -0.46 -24.28 -5.75
C TRP A 681 0.51 -24.32 -6.92
N GLN A 682 1.77 -24.10 -6.64
CA GLN A 682 2.85 -24.26 -7.60
C GLN A 682 3.82 -25.33 -7.10
N LEU A 683 4.18 -26.24 -7.98
CA LEU A 683 5.04 -27.38 -7.69
C LEU A 683 6.14 -27.46 -8.75
N ALA A 684 7.37 -27.68 -8.34
CA ALA A 684 8.47 -28.11 -9.20
C ALA A 684 8.97 -29.50 -8.76
N TYR A 685 8.78 -30.50 -9.61
CA TYR A 685 9.22 -31.88 -9.35
C TYR A 685 10.45 -32.20 -10.18
N ASP A 686 11.57 -32.47 -9.52
CA ASP A 686 12.83 -32.88 -10.18
C ASP A 686 12.78 -34.34 -10.56
N THR A 687 12.54 -34.64 -11.82
CA THR A 687 12.45 -36.01 -12.35
C THR A 687 13.78 -36.78 -12.31
N LYS A 688 14.92 -36.06 -12.30
CA LYS A 688 16.26 -36.68 -12.20
C LYS A 688 16.56 -37.13 -10.78
N LYS A 689 16.14 -36.37 -9.79
CA LYS A 689 16.41 -36.66 -8.38
C LYS A 689 15.24 -37.36 -7.67
N GLY A 690 14.07 -37.40 -8.32
CA GLY A 690 12.88 -38.07 -7.78
C GLY A 690 12.25 -37.39 -6.57
N HIS A 691 12.40 -36.06 -6.45
CA HIS A 691 11.81 -35.32 -5.31
C HIS A 691 11.25 -33.95 -5.73
N ILE A 692 10.41 -33.39 -4.87
CA ILE A 692 9.90 -32.03 -5.02
C ILE A 692 11.03 -31.05 -4.70
N SER A 693 11.44 -30.25 -5.68
CA SER A 693 12.47 -29.23 -5.50
C SER A 693 11.91 -27.95 -4.90
N SER A 694 10.69 -27.59 -5.25
CA SER A 694 9.96 -26.50 -4.61
C SER A 694 8.47 -26.76 -4.63
N SER A 695 7.77 -26.26 -3.61
CA SER A 695 6.31 -26.22 -3.56
C SER A 695 5.89 -24.96 -2.84
N TYR A 696 4.98 -24.24 -3.45
CA TYR A 696 4.31 -23.09 -2.86
C TYR A 696 2.82 -23.35 -2.87
N THR A 697 2.19 -23.26 -1.72
CA THR A 697 0.74 -23.42 -1.60
C THR A 697 0.18 -22.24 -0.82
N SER A 698 -0.89 -21.66 -1.30
CA SER A 698 -1.67 -20.67 -0.55
C SER A 698 -3.16 -20.93 -0.69
N PHE A 699 -3.86 -20.74 0.39
CA PHE A 699 -5.30 -20.88 0.51
C PHE A 699 -5.84 -19.66 1.24
N TYR A 700 -6.87 -19.03 0.68
CA TYR A 700 -7.63 -17.96 1.33
C TYR A 700 -9.11 -18.23 1.20
N TYR A 701 -9.84 -17.98 2.29
CA TYR A 701 -11.28 -18.13 2.35
C TYR A 701 -11.92 -17.05 3.21
N TYR A 702 -12.92 -16.40 2.65
CA TYR A 702 -13.73 -15.40 3.35
C TYR A 702 -15.16 -15.94 3.49
N PHE A 703 -15.66 -15.97 4.73
CA PHE A 703 -16.97 -16.49 5.07
C PHE A 703 -17.70 -15.52 6.01
N GLY A 704 -18.65 -14.75 5.48
CA GLY A 704 -19.32 -13.71 6.25
C GLY A 704 -18.32 -12.71 6.85
N ASN A 705 -18.25 -12.67 8.16
CA ASN A 705 -17.28 -11.84 8.89
C ASN A 705 -15.98 -12.56 9.23
N PHE A 706 -15.80 -13.81 8.80
CA PHE A 706 -14.58 -14.58 9.05
C PHE A 706 -13.69 -14.59 7.81
N PHE A 707 -12.40 -14.61 8.04
CA PHE A 707 -11.42 -14.98 7.04
C PHE A 707 -10.43 -15.97 7.60
N MET A 708 -9.89 -16.80 6.72
CA MET A 708 -8.79 -17.70 7.04
C MET A 708 -7.84 -17.80 5.86
N GLY A 709 -6.57 -17.92 6.17
CA GLY A 709 -5.50 -18.14 5.20
C GLY A 709 -4.52 -19.18 5.71
N ALA A 710 -4.06 -20.02 4.81
CA ALA A 710 -2.99 -20.99 5.08
C ALA A 710 -2.00 -20.97 3.93
N GLY A 711 -0.72 -21.11 4.23
CA GLY A 711 0.34 -21.19 3.24
C GLY A 711 1.39 -22.20 3.65
N HIS A 712 2.00 -22.85 2.67
CA HIS A 712 3.13 -23.74 2.83
C HIS A 712 4.15 -23.47 1.76
N ASP A 713 5.38 -23.20 2.17
CA ASP A 713 6.51 -22.93 1.30
C ASP A 713 7.61 -23.96 1.55
N LEU A 714 7.90 -24.76 0.55
CA LEU A 714 8.98 -25.74 0.55
C LEU A 714 9.98 -25.40 -0.54
N LEU A 715 11.26 -25.30 -0.20
CA LEU A 715 12.35 -25.19 -1.14
C LEU A 715 13.48 -26.13 -0.73
N GLN A 716 13.93 -26.94 -1.66
CA GLN A 716 15.07 -27.83 -1.51
C GLN A 716 16.13 -27.43 -2.53
N SER A 717 17.02 -26.52 -2.15
CA SER A 717 18.14 -26.13 -3.01
C SER A 717 19.17 -27.24 -3.05
N PRO A 718 19.64 -27.64 -4.24
CA PRO A 718 20.62 -28.72 -4.36
C PRO A 718 22.03 -28.38 -3.84
N GLY A 719 22.25 -27.17 -3.35
CA GLY A 719 23.58 -26.63 -3.06
C GLY A 719 24.30 -26.17 -4.34
N GLN A 720 25.34 -25.37 -4.17
CA GLN A 720 26.21 -24.96 -5.27
C GLN A 720 27.56 -25.65 -5.15
N LEU A 721 28.08 -26.17 -6.26
CA LEU A 721 29.46 -26.56 -6.35
C LEU A 721 30.30 -25.29 -6.46
N LEU A 722 31.02 -24.94 -5.42
CA LEU A 722 32.07 -23.93 -5.52
C LEU A 722 33.30 -24.54 -6.20
N VAL A 723 34.05 -23.71 -6.89
CA VAL A 723 35.19 -24.03 -7.75
C VAL A 723 36.28 -24.86 -7.08
N ALA A 724 36.30 -25.00 -5.78
CA ALA A 724 37.31 -25.72 -5.00
C ALA A 724 36.80 -27.05 -4.38
N LYS A 725 35.87 -27.75 -5.00
CA LYS A 725 35.32 -29.03 -4.51
C LYS A 725 34.56 -28.92 -3.16
N SER A 726 34.32 -27.75 -2.62
CA SER A 726 33.46 -27.59 -1.46
C SER A 726 32.01 -27.41 -1.90
N LEU A 727 31.17 -28.37 -1.51
CA LEU A 727 29.72 -28.25 -1.62
C LEU A 727 29.25 -27.18 -0.63
N ILE A 728 28.61 -26.10 -1.10
CA ILE A 728 27.70 -25.36 -0.22
C ILE A 728 26.59 -26.34 0.15
N ALA A 729 26.40 -26.53 1.46
CA ALA A 729 25.40 -27.43 1.98
C ALA A 729 24.04 -27.19 1.31
N PRO A 730 23.29 -28.25 0.94
CA PRO A 730 21.95 -28.10 0.44
C PRO A 730 21.13 -27.26 1.43
N PHE A 731 20.53 -26.22 0.95
CA PHE A 731 19.65 -25.40 1.76
C PHE A 731 18.24 -25.96 1.68
N ARG A 732 17.64 -26.21 2.82
CA ARG A 732 16.26 -26.64 2.92
C ARG A 732 15.46 -25.58 3.67
N PHE A 733 14.37 -25.12 3.07
CA PHE A 733 13.43 -24.21 3.64
C PHE A 733 12.06 -24.89 3.67
N ASN A 734 11.41 -24.87 4.82
CA ASN A 734 10.09 -25.48 5.00
C ASN A 734 9.29 -24.64 6.00
N GLN A 735 8.36 -23.84 5.50
CA GLN A 735 7.63 -22.88 6.30
C GLN A 735 6.12 -23.01 6.12
N TYR A 736 5.40 -22.97 7.23
CA TYR A 736 3.96 -22.86 7.28
C TYR A 736 3.55 -21.44 7.71
N ARG A 737 2.53 -20.92 7.07
CA ARG A 737 1.91 -19.64 7.43
C ARG A 737 0.43 -19.85 7.64
N LEU A 738 -0.09 -19.35 8.76
CA LEU A 738 -1.50 -19.41 9.10
C LEU A 738 -1.97 -18.00 9.44
N SER A 739 -3.17 -17.66 9.02
CA SER A 739 -3.84 -16.42 9.40
C SER A 739 -5.32 -16.66 9.50
N GLY A 740 -5.98 -15.91 10.35
CA GLY A 740 -7.43 -15.98 10.47
C GLY A 740 -7.95 -14.84 11.33
N GLY A 741 -9.19 -14.51 11.15
CA GLY A 741 -9.81 -13.45 11.93
C GLY A 741 -11.32 -13.36 11.73
N TYR A 742 -11.90 -12.49 12.55
CA TYR A 742 -13.31 -12.23 12.62
C TYR A 742 -13.58 -10.73 12.70
N GLY A 743 -14.59 -10.28 11.97
CA GLY A 743 -15.14 -8.96 12.07
C GLY A 743 -14.46 -7.92 11.18
N ASN A 744 -14.81 -6.67 11.39
CA ASN A 744 -14.27 -5.52 10.67
C ASN A 744 -13.87 -4.46 11.70
N PRO A 745 -12.57 -4.09 11.80
CA PRO A 745 -12.08 -3.17 12.83
C PRO A 745 -12.61 -1.74 12.71
N ARG A 746 -13.34 -1.43 11.64
CA ARG A 746 -14.01 -0.12 11.44
C ARG A 746 -15.46 -0.08 11.89
N LYS A 747 -16.03 -1.23 12.23
CA LYS A 747 -17.42 -1.35 12.73
C LYS A 747 -17.43 -1.49 14.24
N THR A 748 -18.58 -1.21 14.83
CA THR A 748 -18.82 -1.50 16.25
C THR A 748 -18.85 -2.99 16.52
N GLY A 749 -18.41 -3.41 17.70
CA GLY A 749 -18.32 -4.79 18.11
C GLY A 749 -16.90 -5.31 18.25
N LEU A 750 -16.78 -6.59 18.50
CA LEU A 750 -15.52 -7.30 18.65
C LEU A 750 -14.99 -7.73 17.28
N THR A 751 -13.72 -7.44 17.05
CA THR A 751 -12.95 -8.00 15.93
C THR A 751 -11.66 -8.60 16.46
N ALA A 752 -11.22 -9.69 15.86
CA ALA A 752 -9.98 -10.34 16.25
C ALA A 752 -9.30 -10.94 15.03
N ALA A 753 -7.97 -10.91 15.03
CA ALA A 753 -7.16 -11.54 13.99
C ALA A 753 -5.89 -12.14 14.59
N ALA A 754 -5.45 -13.24 13.99
CA ALA A 754 -4.20 -13.88 14.35
C ALA A 754 -3.45 -14.31 13.11
N SER A 755 -2.11 -14.25 13.17
CA SER A 755 -1.24 -14.82 12.15
C SER A 755 -0.02 -15.47 12.81
N ALA A 756 0.50 -16.51 12.17
CA ALA A 756 1.68 -17.22 12.62
C ALA A 756 2.49 -17.73 11.43
N GLY A 757 3.82 -17.62 11.51
CA GLY A 757 4.79 -18.23 10.63
C GLY A 757 5.63 -19.22 11.41
N PHE A 758 5.60 -20.50 11.01
CA PHE A 758 6.29 -21.59 11.64
C PHE A 758 7.35 -22.17 10.70
N ASP A 759 8.58 -22.24 11.16
CA ASP A 759 9.68 -22.93 10.48
C ASP A 759 9.69 -24.40 10.88
N ALA A 760 9.28 -25.27 9.97
CA ALA A 760 9.24 -26.70 10.26
C ALA A 760 10.63 -27.36 10.22
N GLN A 761 11.63 -26.74 9.60
CA GLN A 761 13.00 -27.26 9.59
C GLN A 761 13.68 -27.08 10.94
N GLN A 762 13.44 -25.94 11.60
CA GLN A 762 14.03 -25.59 12.88
C GLN A 762 13.04 -25.75 14.05
N SER A 763 11.78 -26.10 13.75
CA SER A 763 10.71 -26.36 14.73
C SER A 763 10.42 -25.20 15.69
N PHE A 764 10.34 -23.96 15.15
CA PHE A 764 9.98 -22.79 15.96
C PHE A 764 9.09 -21.77 15.20
N PHE A 765 8.39 -20.95 15.96
CA PHE A 765 7.63 -19.84 15.41
C PHE A 765 8.53 -18.64 15.11
N GLN A 766 8.70 -18.30 13.84
CA GLN A 766 9.47 -17.14 13.39
C GLN A 766 8.72 -15.82 13.62
N SER A 767 7.42 -15.85 13.44
CA SER A 767 6.55 -14.72 13.70
C SER A 767 5.21 -15.17 14.24
N MET A 768 4.63 -14.38 15.13
CA MET A 768 3.27 -14.55 15.61
C MET A 768 2.68 -13.19 15.93
N SER A 769 1.44 -12.97 15.54
CA SER A 769 0.68 -11.77 15.86
C SER A 769 -0.73 -12.18 16.26
N VAL A 770 -1.23 -11.62 17.34
CA VAL A 770 -2.62 -11.75 17.77
C VAL A 770 -3.11 -10.34 18.09
N GLU A 771 -4.17 -9.94 17.42
CA GLU A 771 -4.78 -8.63 17.56
C GLU A 771 -6.26 -8.80 17.92
N ALA A 772 -6.75 -7.98 18.83
CA ALA A 772 -8.16 -7.88 19.16
C ALA A 772 -8.55 -6.41 19.27
N THR A 773 -9.64 -6.03 18.61
CA THR A 773 -10.23 -4.69 18.65
C THR A 773 -11.67 -4.79 19.13
N TYR A 774 -12.00 -3.97 20.09
CA TYR A 774 -13.38 -3.79 20.54
C TYR A 774 -13.79 -2.34 20.37
N ASN A 775 -14.74 -2.12 19.48
CA ASN A 775 -15.31 -0.81 19.19
C ASN A 775 -16.72 -0.72 19.75
N TRP A 776 -16.97 0.32 20.53
CA TRP A 776 -18.31 0.63 21.02
C TRP A 776 -18.62 2.09 20.77
N ASP A 777 -19.78 2.39 20.28
CA ASP A 777 -20.28 3.74 20.01
C ASP A 777 -19.18 4.73 19.55
N CYS A 778 -18.63 5.51 20.46
CA CYS A 778 -17.69 6.59 20.20
C CYS A 778 -16.23 6.25 20.51
N CYS A 779 -15.91 5.02 20.90
CA CYS A 779 -14.57 4.61 21.32
C CYS A 779 -14.22 3.22 20.79
N GLY A 780 -12.92 2.96 20.71
CA GLY A 780 -12.38 1.64 20.41
C GLY A 780 -11.07 1.39 21.18
N ILE A 781 -10.82 0.16 21.51
CA ILE A 781 -9.55 -0.30 22.05
C ILE A 781 -9.03 -1.45 21.18
N THR A 782 -7.79 -1.35 20.76
CA THR A 782 -7.07 -2.41 20.06
C THR A 782 -5.89 -2.82 20.88
N MET A 783 -5.71 -4.13 21.04
CA MET A 783 -4.54 -4.74 21.70
C MET A 783 -3.91 -5.73 20.74
N GLU A 784 -2.60 -5.70 20.62
CA GLU A 784 -1.83 -6.63 19.80
C GLU A 784 -0.66 -7.17 20.63
N TYR A 785 -0.54 -8.48 20.61
CA TYR A 785 0.69 -9.18 20.98
C TYR A 785 1.40 -9.60 19.70
N ARG A 786 2.68 -9.25 19.59
CA ARG A 786 3.53 -9.64 18.45
C ARG A 786 4.82 -10.25 18.93
N ARG A 787 5.20 -11.37 18.34
CA ARG A 787 6.47 -12.03 18.52
C ARG A 787 7.21 -12.10 17.19
N LEU A 788 8.49 -11.73 17.23
CA LEU A 788 9.40 -11.87 16.09
C LEU A 788 10.66 -12.58 16.57
N ALA A 789 10.95 -13.75 16.00
CA ALA A 789 12.11 -14.57 16.31
C ALA A 789 12.96 -14.73 15.03
N LEU A 790 13.94 -13.85 14.86
CA LEU A 790 14.84 -13.77 13.70
C LEU A 790 16.28 -14.06 14.11
N GLY A 791 16.45 -15.14 14.86
CA GLY A 791 17.74 -15.59 15.36
C GLY A 791 18.34 -14.63 16.42
N PRO A 792 19.67 -14.60 16.56
CA PRO A 792 20.35 -13.82 17.60
C PRO A 792 20.21 -12.30 17.42
N LEU A 793 19.95 -11.81 16.21
CA LEU A 793 19.73 -10.39 15.96
C LEU A 793 18.43 -9.88 16.56
N ARG A 794 17.37 -10.70 16.52
CA ARG A 794 16.07 -10.28 17.02
C ARG A 794 15.26 -11.45 17.58
N ASN A 795 15.01 -11.40 18.87
CA ASN A 795 13.99 -12.22 19.52
C ASN A 795 13.18 -11.26 20.40
N GLU A 796 12.05 -10.82 19.88
CA GLU A 796 11.29 -9.70 20.43
C GLU A 796 9.83 -10.06 20.66
N ASN A 797 9.34 -9.76 21.84
CA ASN A 797 7.94 -9.76 22.19
C ASN A 797 7.51 -8.29 22.37
N GLN A 798 6.45 -7.90 21.70
CA GLN A 798 5.89 -6.57 21.74
C GLN A 798 4.45 -6.64 22.20
N TYR A 799 4.09 -5.76 23.12
CA TYR A 799 2.70 -5.48 23.48
C TYR A 799 2.35 -4.10 22.96
N ARG A 800 1.35 -4.04 22.15
CA ARG A 800 0.91 -2.82 21.48
C ARG A 800 -0.54 -2.57 21.81
N PHE A 801 -0.89 -1.32 22.00
CA PHE A 801 -2.27 -0.93 22.23
C PHE A 801 -2.58 0.38 21.53
N VAL A 802 -3.84 0.54 21.16
CA VAL A 802 -4.39 1.78 20.66
C VAL A 802 -5.75 2.00 21.28
N PHE A 803 -5.95 3.18 21.80
CA PHE A 803 -7.26 3.69 22.16
C PHE A 803 -7.71 4.66 21.08
N THR A 804 -8.85 4.40 20.47
CA THR A 804 -9.41 5.22 19.41
C THR A 804 -10.63 5.96 19.92
N ILE A 805 -10.67 7.26 19.67
CA ILE A 805 -11.83 8.11 19.90
C ILE A 805 -12.40 8.46 18.54
N ALA A 806 -13.67 8.12 18.35
CA ALA A 806 -14.36 8.38 17.10
C ALA A 806 -14.37 9.87 16.77
N ASN A 807 -14.07 10.20 15.52
CA ASN A 807 -14.02 11.56 15.00
C ASN A 807 -12.89 12.46 15.56
N ILE A 808 -12.04 11.95 16.47
CA ILE A 808 -10.92 12.70 17.04
C ILE A 808 -9.59 12.10 16.62
N GLY A 809 -9.36 10.79 16.85
CA GLY A 809 -8.09 10.16 16.53
C GLY A 809 -7.80 8.92 17.37
N SER A 810 -6.58 8.41 17.22
CA SER A 810 -6.12 7.21 17.91
C SER A 810 -4.86 7.52 18.73
N PHE A 811 -4.81 6.99 19.93
CA PHE A 811 -3.74 7.15 20.92
C PHE A 811 -3.10 5.79 21.19
N GLY A 812 -1.79 5.64 21.07
CA GLY A 812 -1.10 4.39 21.35
C GLY A 812 0.12 4.17 20.46
N ASN A 813 0.64 2.94 20.47
CA ASN A 813 1.90 2.59 19.81
C ASN A 813 1.75 1.74 18.53
N MET A 814 0.54 1.58 17.99
CA MET A 814 0.31 0.90 16.72
C MET A 814 0.28 1.91 15.59
N ARG A 815 1.40 2.12 14.92
CA ARG A 815 1.50 3.06 13.78
C ARG A 815 1.12 2.46 12.43
N ARG A 816 1.32 1.17 12.25
CA ARG A 816 0.92 0.41 11.06
C ARG A 816 0.37 -0.93 11.51
N GLN A 817 -0.86 -1.18 11.16
CA GLN A 817 -1.35 -2.54 11.14
C GLN A 817 -0.72 -3.24 9.92
N GLU A 818 0.01 -4.30 10.15
CA GLU A 818 0.15 -5.33 9.14
C GLU A 818 -1.27 -5.79 8.86
N ARG A 819 -1.77 -5.61 7.65
CA ARG A 819 -3.13 -6.04 7.32
C ARG A 819 -3.19 -7.55 7.53
N VAL A 820 -3.68 -7.95 8.67
CA VAL A 820 -4.05 -9.34 8.95
C VAL A 820 -5.43 -9.62 8.33
N TYR A 821 -6.15 -8.53 7.94
CA TYR A 821 -7.48 -8.57 7.34
C TYR A 821 -7.44 -8.41 5.82
#